data_f8d9619dcba7bc1061261071aeeca8f1
#
_entry.id   f8d9619dcba7bc1061261071aeeca8f1
#
_cell.length_a   1.000
_cell.length_b   1.000
_cell.length_c   1.000
_cell.angle_alpha   90.00
_cell.angle_beta   90.00
_cell.angle_gamma   90.00
#
_symmetry.space_group_name_H-M   'P 1'
#
loop_
_entity.id
_entity.type
_entity.pdbx_description
1 polymer ?
#
loop_
_entity_poly.entity_id
_entity_poly.type
_entity_poly.pdbx_seq_one_letter_code
_entity_poly.pdbx_strand_id
1 'polypeptide(L)'
;MLIPLSWLTAVLPSLTAGGREVADALLRVGLEVERVEVLGIEHLVVGRVASFAAEPQKNGKTIRWCSVDVGGNEPRGIVCGADNFVVGDLVVVALPGAVLPGGFAIGARKTYGHVSDGMICSTRELGIGDDHDGILVLPAGTPVGADAAQLLSLGDEVLDIAVTPDRGYCLSVRGVAREAAVALGLPYADPGARVLPGGLRRGVDVALPDPAGCDRYVALTIDGIDPDAATPTWLRRRLERAGMRPISLTVDVTNYVMLELGQPLHAFDQGRLSGGIAVRRAVAGERLLTLDGVDRVLDPGDLVIADDSGPIALAGVMGGEQTEISPATTRVLLESAHFEALTVARTARRHRLPSEASRRFERGVDPALCVAAAAAAAALLADLGAASAVAVTEVDLRPDRPAITLRPAYSGQVGGRPVPADAVRRRLHQVGCNVAGDDPFTVVPPPWRPDLVQAIDLVEEVLRLEGYDTLPSRLPLAPAGRGLTTGQRQRRAVSRALAAAGFVEVSASPFVAADPLGLPDSDPRREVLRLANPLSAQESCLRTTLLPGLLAALGRNLSRGQSDVALYELGVVFRPRPVTPVAPPAAGVRPAPEVLAALDASLPRQPLRAAAVLTGRAEPAGWWGPGRAADWSDAVSAAQSVAGALGVSLIAQADEHAPWHPGRCAALLLGDQVVGHAGELHPALCERWELPPRSCAMELELDGLLAAGADDVTLALPVSTYPPGLVDVAVLVATDVPATAVESALRGGAGPLLEQVRLFDVYTGPPVPAGQRSLAYTMIFRAADRTLSGEEVNAARDAALAAAQAATGASLRA
;
A
#
# COMPACT_ATOMS: atom_id res chain seq x y z
N MET A 1 4.14 4.96 -16.24
CA MET A 1 4.25 5.81 -17.47
C MET A 1 4.05 4.95 -18.68
N LEU A 2 2.96 5.21 -19.43
CA LEU A 2 2.67 4.43 -20.64
C LEU A 2 3.47 4.98 -21.83
N ILE A 3 4.25 4.14 -22.47
CA ILE A 3 5.04 4.51 -23.66
C ILE A 3 4.79 3.52 -24.80
N PRO A 4 4.18 3.97 -25.90
CA PRO A 4 4.09 3.17 -27.13
C PRO A 4 5.48 2.91 -27.70
N LEU A 5 5.78 1.65 -28.04
CA LEU A 5 7.07 1.27 -28.60
C LEU A 5 7.35 1.99 -29.95
N SER A 6 6.30 2.21 -30.73
CA SER A 6 6.41 3.00 -31.98
C SER A 6 6.84 4.45 -31.73
N TRP A 7 6.42 5.05 -30.61
CA TRP A 7 6.87 6.39 -30.23
C TRP A 7 8.31 6.38 -29.73
N LEU A 8 8.66 5.37 -28.91
CA LEU A 8 10.03 5.20 -28.45
C LEU A 8 10.98 5.01 -29.64
N THR A 9 10.62 4.19 -30.63
CA THR A 9 11.39 3.98 -31.88
C THR A 9 11.50 5.26 -32.70
N ALA A 10 10.48 6.11 -32.73
CA ALA A 10 10.54 7.39 -33.43
C ALA A 10 11.61 8.34 -32.82
N VAL A 11 11.83 8.27 -31.51
CA VAL A 11 12.84 9.04 -30.77
C VAL A 11 14.20 8.33 -30.76
N LEU A 12 14.23 7.00 -30.87
CA LEU A 12 15.42 6.16 -30.92
C LEU A 12 15.39 5.29 -32.21
N PRO A 13 15.66 5.86 -33.39
CA PRO A 13 15.46 5.16 -34.68
C PRO A 13 16.31 3.89 -34.86
N SER A 14 17.38 3.72 -34.09
CA SER A 14 18.21 2.51 -34.07
C SER A 14 17.62 1.37 -33.24
N LEU A 15 16.50 1.59 -32.55
CA LEU A 15 15.80 0.57 -31.75
C LEU A 15 15.06 -0.39 -32.69
N THR A 16 15.48 -1.66 -32.69
CA THR A 16 14.83 -2.75 -33.43
C THR A 16 14.25 -3.84 -32.50
N ALA A 17 14.52 -3.72 -31.19
CA ALA A 17 14.06 -4.67 -30.18
C ALA A 17 12.55 -4.53 -29.94
N GLY A 18 11.87 -5.66 -29.67
CA GLY A 18 10.48 -5.70 -29.24
C GLY A 18 10.30 -5.25 -27.80
N GLY A 19 9.05 -5.01 -27.40
CA GLY A 19 8.71 -4.44 -26.09
C GLY A 19 9.26 -5.24 -24.91
N ARG A 20 9.22 -6.57 -24.97
CA ARG A 20 9.77 -7.42 -23.91
C ARG A 20 11.29 -7.30 -23.77
N GLU A 21 12.02 -7.28 -24.90
CA GLU A 21 13.47 -7.11 -24.88
C GLU A 21 13.87 -5.73 -24.35
N VAL A 22 13.12 -4.69 -24.72
CA VAL A 22 13.30 -3.34 -24.19
C VAL A 22 13.00 -3.32 -22.67
N ALA A 23 11.94 -3.98 -22.22
CA ALA A 23 11.59 -4.08 -20.80
C ALA A 23 12.71 -4.74 -19.99
N ASP A 24 13.24 -5.87 -20.49
CA ASP A 24 14.37 -6.57 -19.84
C ASP A 24 15.64 -5.71 -19.81
N ALA A 25 15.89 -4.93 -20.85
CA ALA A 25 17.03 -4.03 -20.89
C ALA A 25 16.89 -2.87 -19.90
N LEU A 26 15.71 -2.25 -19.83
CA LEU A 26 15.41 -1.18 -18.88
C LEU A 26 15.49 -1.66 -17.42
N LEU A 27 15.00 -2.87 -17.15
CA LEU A 27 15.10 -3.46 -15.82
C LEU A 27 16.56 -3.62 -15.35
N ARG A 28 17.46 -4.03 -16.24
CA ARG A 28 18.91 -4.16 -15.92
C ARG A 28 19.56 -2.84 -15.53
N VAL A 29 19.03 -1.71 -16.00
CA VAL A 29 19.51 -0.37 -15.61
C VAL A 29 18.63 0.30 -14.55
N GLY A 30 17.77 -0.48 -13.87
CA GLY A 30 16.98 -0.04 -12.72
C GLY A 30 15.69 0.72 -13.06
N LEU A 31 15.17 0.56 -14.29
CA LEU A 31 13.88 1.12 -14.70
C LEU A 31 12.90 -0.03 -14.96
N GLU A 32 12.02 -0.30 -13.98
CA GLU A 32 11.08 -1.42 -14.02
C GLU A 32 9.95 -1.16 -15.02
N VAL A 33 9.63 -2.17 -15.83
CA VAL A 33 8.45 -2.22 -16.69
C VAL A 33 7.47 -3.22 -16.06
N GLU A 34 6.38 -2.72 -15.51
CA GLU A 34 5.37 -3.55 -14.83
C GLU A 34 4.62 -4.45 -15.82
N ARG A 35 4.39 -3.94 -17.03
CA ARG A 35 3.61 -4.64 -18.06
C ARG A 35 4.00 -4.18 -19.45
N VAL A 36 3.98 -5.12 -20.38
CA VAL A 36 4.01 -4.87 -21.82
C VAL A 36 2.65 -5.28 -22.39
N GLU A 37 1.85 -4.32 -22.82
CA GLU A 37 0.58 -4.56 -23.46
C GLU A 37 0.77 -4.64 -24.97
N VAL A 38 0.31 -5.73 -25.57
CA VAL A 38 0.29 -5.89 -27.02
C VAL A 38 -1.13 -5.61 -27.51
N LEU A 39 -1.34 -4.51 -28.21
CA LEU A 39 -2.63 -4.12 -28.78
C LEU A 39 -2.80 -4.73 -30.18
N GLY A 40 -2.48 -6.01 -30.34
CA GLY A 40 -2.61 -6.71 -31.61
C GLY A 40 -3.99 -7.35 -31.76
N ILE A 41 -4.73 -6.96 -32.81
CA ILE A 41 -5.92 -7.68 -33.23
C ILE A 41 -5.62 -8.28 -34.62
N GLU A 42 -5.50 -9.59 -34.68
CA GLU A 42 -5.32 -10.30 -35.95
C GLU A 42 -6.66 -10.37 -36.72
N HIS A 43 -6.61 -10.60 -38.02
CA HIS A 43 -7.78 -10.74 -38.88
C HIS A 43 -8.66 -9.50 -39.00
N LEU A 44 -8.04 -8.29 -38.95
CA LEU A 44 -8.71 -7.04 -39.29
C LEU A 44 -8.34 -6.60 -40.70
N VAL A 45 -9.38 -6.28 -41.48
CA VAL A 45 -9.17 -5.83 -42.87
C VAL A 45 -9.97 -4.56 -43.16
N VAL A 46 -9.50 -3.77 -44.11
CA VAL A 46 -10.28 -2.66 -44.67
C VAL A 46 -11.33 -3.25 -45.62
N GLY A 47 -12.59 -2.98 -45.33
CA GLY A 47 -13.73 -3.36 -46.20
C GLY A 47 -14.37 -2.15 -46.82
N ARG A 48 -14.94 -2.33 -48.03
CA ARG A 48 -15.82 -1.34 -48.67
C ARG A 48 -17.28 -1.82 -48.60
N VAL A 49 -18.15 -0.96 -48.10
CA VAL A 49 -19.59 -1.24 -48.11
C VAL A 49 -20.11 -1.20 -49.56
N ALA A 50 -20.33 -2.37 -50.19
CA ALA A 50 -20.81 -2.48 -51.58
C ALA A 50 -22.31 -2.20 -51.69
N SER A 51 -23.10 -2.69 -50.72
CA SER A 51 -24.53 -2.45 -50.60
C SER A 51 -25.02 -2.76 -49.18
N PHE A 52 -26.20 -2.27 -48.81
CA PHE A 52 -26.89 -2.75 -47.63
C PHE A 52 -28.40 -2.63 -47.78
N ALA A 53 -29.17 -3.47 -47.05
CA ALA A 53 -30.62 -3.40 -46.88
C ALA A 53 -30.91 -3.06 -45.41
N ALA A 54 -31.74 -2.06 -45.18
CA ALA A 54 -32.23 -1.74 -43.85
C ALA A 54 -33.45 -2.59 -43.49
N GLU A 55 -33.40 -3.33 -42.41
CA GLU A 55 -34.43 -4.26 -41.97
C GLU A 55 -34.92 -3.94 -40.56
N PRO A 56 -36.16 -3.43 -40.41
CA PRO A 56 -36.77 -3.22 -39.09
C PRO A 56 -37.01 -4.57 -38.40
N GLN A 57 -36.64 -4.64 -37.14
CA GLN A 57 -36.78 -5.84 -36.32
C GLN A 57 -37.94 -5.72 -35.32
N LYS A 58 -38.46 -6.88 -34.88
CA LYS A 58 -39.60 -6.97 -33.94
C LYS A 58 -39.35 -6.28 -32.58
N ASN A 59 -38.10 -6.04 -32.22
CA ASN A 59 -37.67 -5.37 -30.99
C ASN A 59 -37.52 -3.85 -31.14
N GLY A 60 -37.99 -3.27 -32.27
CA GLY A 60 -37.91 -1.81 -32.53
C GLY A 60 -36.55 -1.32 -33.03
N LYS A 61 -35.55 -2.17 -33.16
CA LYS A 61 -34.27 -1.83 -33.76
C LYS A 61 -34.30 -2.03 -35.27
N THR A 62 -33.54 -1.21 -36.01
CA THR A 62 -33.29 -1.44 -37.43
C THR A 62 -31.87 -1.94 -37.57
N ILE A 63 -31.70 -3.05 -38.29
CA ILE A 63 -30.37 -3.54 -38.67
C ILE A 63 -30.12 -3.25 -40.16
N ARG A 64 -28.85 -3.21 -40.52
CA ARG A 64 -28.40 -3.16 -41.91
C ARG A 64 -27.76 -4.52 -42.26
N TRP A 65 -28.29 -5.21 -43.23
CA TRP A 65 -27.67 -6.37 -43.85
C TRP A 65 -26.76 -5.90 -44.95
N CYS A 66 -25.47 -5.90 -44.69
CA CYS A 66 -24.43 -5.31 -45.53
C CYS A 66 -23.74 -6.38 -46.36
N SER A 67 -23.48 -6.06 -47.63
CA SER A 67 -22.50 -6.72 -48.46
C SER A 67 -21.22 -5.89 -48.47
N VAL A 68 -20.14 -6.47 -47.97
CA VAL A 68 -18.86 -5.74 -47.77
C VAL A 68 -17.76 -6.43 -48.56
N ASP A 69 -17.14 -5.68 -49.49
CA ASP A 69 -15.96 -6.12 -50.21
C ASP A 69 -14.74 -5.97 -49.31
N VAL A 70 -14.08 -7.05 -48.97
CA VAL A 70 -12.89 -7.13 -48.12
C VAL A 70 -11.62 -7.45 -48.90
N GLY A 71 -11.61 -7.24 -50.24
CA GLY A 71 -10.48 -7.55 -51.12
C GLY A 71 -10.37 -9.01 -51.49
N GLY A 72 -11.38 -9.85 -51.20
CA GLY A 72 -11.47 -11.25 -51.61
C GLY A 72 -12.28 -11.43 -52.90
N ASN A 73 -12.46 -12.71 -53.34
CA ASN A 73 -13.19 -13.03 -54.56
C ASN A 73 -14.72 -12.78 -54.46
N GLU A 74 -15.29 -12.82 -53.26
CA GLU A 74 -16.70 -12.59 -53.02
C GLU A 74 -16.90 -11.63 -51.81
N PRO A 75 -17.85 -10.67 -51.89
CA PRO A 75 -18.19 -9.81 -50.75
C PRO A 75 -18.75 -10.63 -49.59
N ARG A 76 -18.48 -10.20 -48.37
CA ARG A 76 -19.00 -10.83 -47.14
C ARG A 76 -20.31 -10.21 -46.70
N GLY A 77 -21.24 -11.08 -46.29
CA GLY A 77 -22.49 -10.66 -45.67
C GLY A 77 -22.28 -10.38 -44.21
N ILE A 78 -22.55 -9.14 -43.73
CA ILE A 78 -22.34 -8.73 -42.34
C ILE A 78 -23.59 -7.98 -41.84
N VAL A 79 -24.06 -8.33 -40.66
CA VAL A 79 -25.12 -7.61 -39.95
C VAL A 79 -24.52 -6.49 -39.14
N CYS A 80 -24.98 -5.23 -39.37
CA CYS A 80 -24.54 -4.07 -38.63
C CYS A 80 -25.75 -3.34 -38.00
N GLY A 81 -25.61 -2.89 -36.78
CA GLY A 81 -26.61 -2.09 -36.06
C GLY A 81 -26.43 -0.57 -36.19
N ALA A 82 -25.31 -0.12 -36.75
CA ALA A 82 -24.98 1.33 -36.88
C ALA A 82 -25.65 1.89 -38.15
N ASP A 83 -25.85 3.22 -38.14
CA ASP A 83 -26.49 3.96 -39.23
C ASP A 83 -25.62 5.14 -39.76
N ASN A 84 -24.41 5.29 -39.25
CA ASN A 84 -23.48 6.39 -39.55
C ASN A 84 -22.63 6.16 -40.81
N PHE A 85 -23.00 5.24 -41.69
CA PHE A 85 -22.25 4.96 -42.93
C PHE A 85 -23.15 4.84 -44.16
N VAL A 86 -22.55 5.03 -45.33
CA VAL A 86 -23.25 4.93 -46.64
C VAL A 86 -22.56 3.92 -47.57
N VAL A 87 -23.22 3.59 -48.68
CA VAL A 87 -22.64 2.74 -49.73
C VAL A 87 -21.39 3.44 -50.31
N GLY A 88 -20.31 2.69 -50.43
CA GLY A 88 -18.99 3.21 -50.84
C GLY A 88 -18.01 3.50 -49.72
N ASP A 89 -18.48 3.65 -48.49
CA ASP A 89 -17.64 3.91 -47.34
C ASP A 89 -16.66 2.76 -47.07
N LEU A 90 -15.47 3.17 -46.59
CA LEU A 90 -14.42 2.25 -46.16
C LEU A 90 -14.52 2.08 -44.66
N VAL A 91 -14.55 0.82 -44.22
CA VAL A 91 -14.79 0.46 -42.82
C VAL A 91 -13.79 -0.60 -42.35
N VAL A 92 -13.65 -0.75 -41.05
CA VAL A 92 -12.83 -1.82 -40.45
C VAL A 92 -13.70 -3.06 -40.25
N VAL A 93 -13.28 -4.19 -40.79
CA VAL A 93 -13.97 -5.46 -40.68
C VAL A 93 -13.11 -6.45 -39.89
N ALA A 94 -13.64 -6.93 -38.78
CA ALA A 94 -13.10 -8.07 -38.05
C ALA A 94 -13.62 -9.37 -38.72
N LEU A 95 -12.70 -10.13 -39.27
CA LEU A 95 -13.02 -11.42 -39.90
C LEU A 95 -13.19 -12.54 -38.85
N PRO A 96 -13.85 -13.67 -39.17
CA PRO A 96 -13.85 -14.84 -38.29
C PRO A 96 -12.43 -15.26 -37.90
N GLY A 97 -12.20 -15.46 -36.61
CA GLY A 97 -10.88 -15.70 -36.01
C GLY A 97 -10.27 -14.47 -35.30
N ALA A 98 -10.75 -13.26 -35.57
CA ALA A 98 -10.35 -12.07 -34.81
C ALA A 98 -10.81 -12.18 -33.34
N VAL A 99 -9.98 -11.71 -32.45
CA VAL A 99 -10.32 -11.53 -31.01
C VAL A 99 -10.19 -10.06 -30.69
N LEU A 100 -11.34 -9.43 -30.43
CA LEU A 100 -11.41 -8.01 -30.07
C LEU A 100 -11.09 -7.80 -28.57
N PRO A 101 -10.77 -6.57 -28.15
CA PRO A 101 -10.54 -6.20 -26.75
C PRO A 101 -11.63 -6.74 -25.81
N GLY A 102 -11.23 -7.21 -24.63
CA GLY A 102 -12.13 -7.90 -23.70
C GLY A 102 -12.35 -9.38 -24.00
N GLY A 103 -11.61 -9.96 -24.97
CA GLY A 103 -11.67 -11.39 -25.29
C GLY A 103 -12.87 -11.77 -26.18
N PHE A 104 -13.47 -10.80 -26.88
CA PHE A 104 -14.61 -11.03 -27.74
C PHE A 104 -14.18 -11.66 -29.08
N ALA A 105 -14.37 -12.97 -29.21
CA ALA A 105 -14.03 -13.74 -30.42
C ALA A 105 -15.08 -13.56 -31.51
N ILE A 106 -14.61 -13.20 -32.71
CA ILE A 106 -15.46 -13.07 -33.92
C ILE A 106 -15.54 -14.40 -34.63
N GLY A 107 -16.76 -14.80 -34.92
CA GLY A 107 -17.09 -15.99 -35.71
C GLY A 107 -18.28 -15.75 -36.60
N ALA A 108 -18.45 -16.57 -37.62
CA ALA A 108 -19.68 -16.57 -38.41
C ALA A 108 -20.88 -16.95 -37.53
N ARG A 109 -21.84 -16.05 -37.37
CA ARG A 109 -23.01 -16.24 -36.48
C ARG A 109 -24.33 -15.94 -37.21
N LYS A 110 -25.34 -16.76 -36.94
CA LYS A 110 -26.69 -16.47 -37.39
C LYS A 110 -27.31 -15.39 -36.48
N THR A 111 -27.57 -14.21 -37.04
CA THR A 111 -28.08 -13.03 -36.33
C THR A 111 -29.17 -12.39 -37.15
N TYR A 112 -30.36 -12.18 -36.59
CA TYR A 112 -31.53 -11.59 -37.25
C TYR A 112 -31.92 -12.27 -38.58
N GLY A 113 -31.76 -13.60 -38.68
CA GLY A 113 -32.11 -14.35 -39.90
C GLY A 113 -30.99 -14.51 -40.93
N HIS A 114 -29.93 -13.74 -40.85
CA HIS A 114 -28.74 -13.75 -41.71
C HIS A 114 -27.56 -14.45 -41.03
N VAL A 115 -26.62 -14.96 -41.81
CA VAL A 115 -25.31 -15.41 -41.29
C VAL A 115 -24.32 -14.27 -41.44
N SER A 116 -24.03 -13.58 -40.34
CA SER A 116 -22.99 -12.52 -40.30
C SER A 116 -21.62 -13.19 -40.35
N ASP A 117 -20.85 -12.97 -41.40
CA ASP A 117 -19.51 -13.53 -41.62
C ASP A 117 -18.43 -12.53 -41.32
N GLY A 118 -18.41 -12.01 -40.08
CA GLY A 118 -17.57 -10.98 -39.58
C GLY A 118 -18.33 -9.87 -38.85
N MET A 119 -17.65 -8.83 -38.50
CA MET A 119 -18.19 -7.67 -37.79
C MET A 119 -17.56 -6.38 -38.30
N ILE A 120 -18.36 -5.35 -38.59
CA ILE A 120 -17.88 -3.99 -38.85
C ILE A 120 -17.68 -3.32 -37.48
N CYS A 121 -16.49 -2.81 -37.23
CA CYS A 121 -16.07 -2.38 -35.88
C CYS A 121 -16.24 -0.87 -35.66
N SER A 122 -16.62 -0.50 -34.43
CA SER A 122 -16.53 0.84 -33.87
C SER A 122 -15.13 1.09 -33.28
N THR A 123 -14.85 2.33 -32.93
CA THR A 123 -13.60 2.69 -32.25
C THR A 123 -13.46 1.99 -30.90
N ARG A 124 -14.56 1.83 -30.15
CA ARG A 124 -14.58 1.13 -28.88
C ARG A 124 -14.26 -0.36 -29.03
N GLU A 125 -14.84 -1.03 -30.02
CA GLU A 125 -14.58 -2.45 -30.27
C GLU A 125 -13.14 -2.73 -30.66
N LEU A 126 -12.49 -1.74 -31.32
CA LEU A 126 -11.07 -1.81 -31.67
C LEU A 126 -10.13 -1.38 -30.52
N GLY A 127 -10.70 -0.93 -29.38
CA GLY A 127 -9.89 -0.44 -28.26
C GLY A 127 -9.14 0.87 -28.52
N ILE A 128 -9.62 1.70 -29.46
CA ILE A 128 -8.99 2.97 -29.87
C ILE A 128 -9.82 4.20 -29.54
N GLY A 129 -10.82 4.07 -28.70
CA GLY A 129 -11.68 5.16 -28.20
C GLY A 129 -12.93 4.61 -27.52
N ASP A 130 -13.66 5.49 -26.84
CA ASP A 130 -14.88 5.12 -26.09
C ASP A 130 -16.17 5.24 -26.94
N ASP A 131 -16.08 5.81 -28.14
CA ASP A 131 -17.23 6.01 -29.00
C ASP A 131 -17.74 4.66 -29.59
N HIS A 132 -19.01 4.42 -29.36
CA HIS A 132 -19.73 3.22 -29.81
C HIS A 132 -21.08 3.55 -30.48
N ASP A 133 -21.38 4.83 -30.70
CA ASP A 133 -22.64 5.26 -31.30
C ASP A 133 -22.68 5.00 -32.82
N GLY A 134 -21.56 4.55 -33.38
CA GLY A 134 -21.41 4.19 -34.79
C GLY A 134 -20.23 3.26 -35.04
N ILE A 135 -20.00 2.96 -36.31
CA ILE A 135 -18.79 2.26 -36.78
C ILE A 135 -17.70 3.24 -37.15
N LEU A 136 -16.43 2.76 -37.18
CA LEU A 136 -15.30 3.53 -37.69
C LEU A 136 -15.31 3.57 -39.22
N VAL A 137 -15.55 4.78 -39.77
CA VAL A 137 -15.41 5.05 -41.19
C VAL A 137 -14.02 5.56 -41.49
N LEU A 138 -13.34 4.94 -42.44
CA LEU A 138 -11.96 5.28 -42.83
C LEU A 138 -11.93 6.36 -43.91
N PRO A 139 -10.83 7.13 -44.03
CA PRO A 139 -10.67 8.14 -45.09
C PRO A 139 -10.81 7.54 -46.51
N ALA A 140 -11.41 8.33 -47.41
CA ALA A 140 -11.52 7.95 -48.81
C ALA A 140 -10.11 7.67 -49.40
N GLY A 141 -10.01 6.58 -50.20
CA GLY A 141 -8.74 6.17 -50.83
C GLY A 141 -7.97 5.12 -50.01
N THR A 142 -8.40 4.73 -48.83
CA THR A 142 -7.79 3.62 -48.08
C THR A 142 -7.90 2.32 -48.88
N PRO A 143 -6.83 1.54 -49.09
CA PRO A 143 -6.88 0.34 -49.93
C PRO A 143 -7.78 -0.73 -49.31
N VAL A 144 -8.73 -1.25 -50.10
CA VAL A 144 -9.62 -2.38 -49.70
C VAL A 144 -8.77 -3.66 -49.59
N GLY A 145 -9.05 -4.47 -48.53
CA GLY A 145 -8.30 -5.69 -48.25
C GLY A 145 -6.94 -5.43 -47.53
N ALA A 146 -6.56 -4.17 -47.30
CA ALA A 146 -5.37 -3.88 -46.51
C ALA A 146 -5.56 -4.34 -45.08
N ASP A 147 -4.46 -4.71 -44.42
CA ASP A 147 -4.44 -4.99 -42.98
C ASP A 147 -4.82 -3.74 -42.18
N ALA A 148 -6.04 -3.75 -41.66
CA ALA A 148 -6.54 -2.62 -40.88
C ALA A 148 -5.82 -2.49 -39.52
N ALA A 149 -5.28 -3.58 -38.96
CA ALA A 149 -4.50 -3.52 -37.72
C ALA A 149 -3.18 -2.76 -37.96
N GLN A 150 -2.51 -3.02 -39.08
CA GLN A 150 -1.30 -2.27 -39.45
C GLN A 150 -1.61 -0.82 -39.78
N LEU A 151 -2.65 -0.57 -40.61
CA LEU A 151 -3.09 0.77 -40.98
C LEU A 151 -3.44 1.63 -39.76
N LEU A 152 -4.15 1.00 -38.83
CA LEU A 152 -4.56 1.64 -37.58
C LEU A 152 -3.47 1.53 -36.50
N SER A 153 -2.30 0.97 -36.78
CA SER A 153 -1.22 0.71 -35.83
C SER A 153 -1.71 0.01 -34.54
N LEU A 154 -2.66 -0.93 -34.68
CA LEU A 154 -3.20 -1.67 -33.55
C LEU A 154 -2.25 -2.78 -33.05
N GLY A 155 -1.13 -3.02 -33.72
CA GLY A 155 -0.09 -3.95 -33.32
C GLY A 155 1.03 -3.32 -32.48
N ASP A 156 0.84 -2.11 -31.98
CA ASP A 156 1.86 -1.45 -31.17
C ASP A 156 1.93 -2.04 -29.77
N GLU A 157 3.12 -2.15 -29.23
CA GLU A 157 3.36 -2.56 -27.85
C GLU A 157 3.41 -1.31 -26.97
N VAL A 158 2.76 -1.35 -25.79
CA VAL A 158 2.80 -0.26 -24.81
C VAL A 158 3.53 -0.74 -23.58
N LEU A 159 4.60 -0.07 -23.23
CA LEU A 159 5.38 -0.30 -22.03
C LEU A 159 4.77 0.50 -20.87
N ASP A 160 4.38 -0.16 -19.80
CA ASP A 160 3.96 0.49 -18.54
C ASP A 160 5.14 0.53 -17.59
N ILE A 161 5.73 1.71 -17.44
CA ILE A 161 6.99 1.91 -16.73
C ILE A 161 6.72 2.50 -15.34
N ALA A 162 7.20 1.81 -14.30
CA ALA A 162 7.19 2.27 -12.92
C ALA A 162 8.34 3.27 -12.68
N VAL A 163 8.06 4.55 -12.92
CA VAL A 163 9.06 5.60 -12.73
C VAL A 163 9.18 5.96 -11.27
N THR A 164 10.35 5.74 -10.66
CA THR A 164 10.67 6.13 -9.29
C THR A 164 10.81 7.64 -9.12
N PRO A 165 10.64 8.21 -7.91
CA PRO A 165 10.70 9.66 -7.69
C PRO A 165 12.02 10.33 -8.12
N ASP A 166 13.15 9.64 -8.00
CA ASP A 166 14.47 10.10 -8.41
C ASP A 166 14.69 10.13 -9.92
N ARG A 167 13.83 9.42 -10.68
CA ARG A 167 13.90 9.30 -12.14
C ARG A 167 12.86 10.18 -12.86
N GLY A 168 12.56 11.38 -12.32
CA GLY A 168 11.53 12.27 -12.86
C GLY A 168 11.63 12.53 -14.37
N TYR A 169 12.85 12.61 -14.92
CA TYR A 169 13.08 12.76 -16.37
C TYR A 169 12.54 11.59 -17.21
N CYS A 170 12.39 10.39 -16.63
CA CYS A 170 11.78 9.22 -17.27
C CYS A 170 10.24 9.30 -17.33
N LEU A 171 9.60 10.36 -16.81
CA LEU A 171 8.21 10.67 -17.11
C LEU A 171 8.04 11.27 -18.51
N SER A 172 8.94 10.89 -19.44
CA SER A 172 8.92 11.30 -20.84
C SER A 172 9.52 10.22 -21.77
N VAL A 173 9.10 10.23 -23.03
CA VAL A 173 9.69 9.36 -24.05
C VAL A 173 11.19 9.67 -24.24
N ARG A 174 11.57 10.96 -24.18
CA ARG A 174 12.98 11.43 -24.22
C ARG A 174 13.83 10.76 -23.14
N GLY A 175 13.34 10.74 -21.90
CA GLY A 175 14.09 10.18 -20.76
C GLY A 175 14.22 8.67 -20.86
N VAL A 176 13.13 7.97 -21.20
CA VAL A 176 13.17 6.52 -21.39
C VAL A 176 14.01 6.11 -22.60
N ALA A 177 13.96 6.87 -23.70
CA ALA A 177 14.82 6.64 -24.86
C ALA A 177 16.32 6.76 -24.50
N ARG A 178 16.67 7.69 -23.61
CA ARG A 178 18.05 7.84 -23.10
C ARG A 178 18.49 6.62 -22.31
N GLU A 179 17.65 6.13 -21.39
CA GLU A 179 17.96 4.92 -20.62
C GLU A 179 17.99 3.67 -21.50
N ALA A 180 17.05 3.52 -22.43
CA ALA A 180 17.04 2.41 -23.39
C ALA A 180 18.29 2.41 -24.28
N ALA A 181 18.72 3.58 -24.73
CA ALA A 181 19.95 3.71 -25.52
C ALA A 181 21.19 3.28 -24.73
N VAL A 182 21.30 3.66 -23.45
CA VAL A 182 22.39 3.22 -22.58
C VAL A 182 22.31 1.70 -22.33
N ALA A 183 21.12 1.17 -22.02
CA ALA A 183 20.90 -0.24 -21.72
C ALA A 183 21.20 -1.17 -22.91
N LEU A 184 20.89 -0.73 -24.12
CA LEU A 184 21.07 -1.49 -25.36
C LEU A 184 22.34 -1.13 -26.14
N GLY A 185 23.12 -0.13 -25.67
CA GLY A 185 24.32 0.33 -26.36
C GLY A 185 24.05 1.02 -27.70
N LEU A 186 22.91 1.69 -27.85
CA LEU A 186 22.48 2.36 -29.07
C LEU A 186 22.88 3.84 -29.08
N PRO A 187 23.13 4.41 -30.28
CA PRO A 187 23.36 5.85 -30.44
C PRO A 187 22.05 6.61 -30.11
N TYR A 188 22.17 7.72 -29.35
CA TYR A 188 21.03 8.56 -28.94
C TYR A 188 21.25 10.01 -29.41
N ALA A 189 20.26 10.56 -30.10
CA ALA A 189 20.17 11.98 -30.43
C ALA A 189 19.06 12.62 -29.59
N ASP A 190 19.41 13.62 -28.79
CA ASP A 190 18.43 14.23 -27.87
C ASP A 190 17.38 15.06 -28.63
N PRO A 191 16.07 14.68 -28.59
CA PRO A 191 15.01 15.46 -29.25
C PRO A 191 14.81 16.85 -28.61
N GLY A 192 15.39 17.10 -27.46
CA GLY A 192 15.37 18.40 -26.76
C GLY A 192 16.36 19.43 -27.33
N ALA A 193 17.15 19.10 -28.35
CA ALA A 193 18.07 20.03 -29.00
C ALA A 193 17.35 20.89 -30.06
N ARG A 194 16.30 21.61 -29.69
CA ARG A 194 15.52 22.49 -30.58
C ARG A 194 15.72 23.95 -30.19
N VAL A 195 15.63 24.84 -31.18
CA VAL A 195 15.76 26.30 -31.01
C VAL A 195 14.52 27.00 -31.55
N LEU A 196 14.20 28.13 -30.99
CA LEU A 196 13.13 28.98 -31.50
C LEU A 196 13.48 29.55 -32.86
N PRO A 197 12.48 29.80 -33.73
CA PRO A 197 12.71 30.47 -35.03
C PRO A 197 13.33 31.85 -34.80
N GLY A 198 14.19 32.27 -35.76
CA GLY A 198 14.77 33.61 -35.72
C GLY A 198 13.76 34.72 -36.03
N GLY A 199 14.07 35.94 -35.62
CA GLY A 199 13.28 37.14 -35.97
C GLY A 199 12.05 37.40 -35.09
N LEU A 200 11.91 36.67 -33.98
CA LEU A 200 10.84 36.90 -32.99
C LEU A 200 10.99 38.28 -32.35
N ARG A 201 9.85 38.98 -32.15
CA ARG A 201 9.83 40.25 -31.42
C ARG A 201 9.86 39.99 -29.93
N ARG A 202 10.11 41.02 -29.10
CA ARG A 202 9.91 40.96 -27.68
C ARG A 202 8.40 40.73 -27.38
N GLY A 203 8.10 39.74 -26.58
CA GLY A 203 6.74 39.37 -26.19
C GLY A 203 6.24 40.12 -24.98
N VAL A 204 5.28 39.51 -24.28
CA VAL A 204 4.67 39.98 -23.03
C VAL A 204 5.75 40.10 -21.96
N ASP A 205 5.71 41.18 -21.16
CA ASP A 205 6.65 41.31 -20.05
C ASP A 205 6.44 40.24 -19.00
N VAL A 206 7.55 39.65 -18.51
CA VAL A 206 7.55 38.58 -17.51
C VAL A 206 8.41 39.00 -16.31
N ALA A 207 7.83 38.90 -15.12
CA ALA A 207 8.50 39.15 -13.84
C ALA A 207 8.56 37.88 -13.00
N LEU A 208 9.72 37.59 -12.43
CA LEU A 208 9.97 36.47 -11.49
C LEU A 208 10.45 37.02 -10.15
N PRO A 209 9.55 37.61 -9.33
CA PRO A 209 9.92 38.19 -8.03
C PRO A 209 10.34 37.15 -6.97
N ASP A 210 10.04 35.87 -7.17
CA ASP A 210 10.47 34.74 -6.35
C ASP A 210 11.30 33.74 -7.19
N PRO A 211 12.62 34.01 -7.40
CA PRO A 211 13.47 33.13 -8.21
C PRO A 211 13.66 31.73 -7.58
N ALA A 212 13.40 31.58 -6.27
CA ALA A 212 13.44 30.29 -5.60
C ALA A 212 12.21 29.43 -5.95
N GLY A 213 11.09 30.03 -6.25
CA GLY A 213 9.88 29.36 -6.69
C GLY A 213 9.82 29.12 -8.21
N CYS A 214 10.34 30.08 -8.99
CA CYS A 214 10.43 29.98 -10.45
C CYS A 214 11.73 30.67 -10.92
N ASP A 215 12.67 29.90 -11.42
CA ASP A 215 13.98 30.39 -11.86
C ASP A 215 14.10 30.53 -13.39
N ARG A 216 13.14 29.97 -14.17
CA ARG A 216 13.09 30.12 -15.62
C ARG A 216 11.67 30.15 -16.14
N TYR A 217 11.41 31.07 -17.08
CA TYR A 217 10.11 31.22 -17.72
C TYR A 217 10.28 31.66 -19.17
N VAL A 218 9.60 30.97 -20.09
CA VAL A 218 9.51 31.29 -21.50
C VAL A 218 8.04 31.57 -21.83
N ALA A 219 7.75 32.81 -22.24
CA ALA A 219 6.44 33.24 -22.72
C ALA A 219 6.53 33.40 -24.24
N LEU A 220 5.93 32.48 -24.99
CA LEU A 220 5.97 32.47 -26.46
C LEU A 220 4.58 32.82 -27.00
N THR A 221 4.46 33.94 -27.73
CA THR A 221 3.23 34.30 -28.43
C THR A 221 3.14 33.56 -29.76
N ILE A 222 2.06 32.81 -29.95
CA ILE A 222 1.71 32.10 -31.18
C ILE A 222 0.41 32.71 -31.74
N ASP A 223 0.46 33.17 -33.00
CA ASP A 223 -0.64 33.83 -33.68
C ASP A 223 -1.14 33.01 -34.87
N GLY A 224 -2.39 33.18 -35.25
CA GLY A 224 -2.99 32.47 -36.38
C GLY A 224 -3.44 31.04 -36.02
N ILE A 225 -3.70 30.75 -34.75
CA ILE A 225 -4.27 29.44 -34.35
C ILE A 225 -5.60 29.26 -35.07
N ASP A 226 -5.76 28.17 -35.79
CA ASP A 226 -7.06 27.72 -36.29
C ASP A 226 -7.74 26.85 -35.20
N PRO A 227 -8.80 27.35 -34.58
CA PRO A 227 -9.49 26.64 -33.51
C PRO A 227 -10.22 25.39 -34.00
N ASP A 228 -10.55 25.31 -35.30
CA ASP A 228 -11.24 24.18 -35.93
C ASP A 228 -10.26 23.13 -36.48
N ALA A 229 -8.97 23.39 -36.43
CA ALA A 229 -7.93 22.44 -36.87
C ALA A 229 -8.01 21.14 -36.07
N ALA A 230 -8.25 20.04 -36.77
CA ALA A 230 -8.36 18.73 -36.14
C ALA A 230 -6.99 18.17 -35.74
N THR A 231 -6.88 17.61 -34.54
CA THR A 231 -5.69 16.86 -34.16
C THR A 231 -5.48 15.67 -35.09
N PRO A 232 -4.32 15.54 -35.74
CA PRO A 232 -4.08 14.45 -36.68
C PRO A 232 -4.07 13.10 -35.97
N THR A 233 -4.49 12.06 -36.70
CA THR A 233 -4.70 10.71 -36.14
C THR A 233 -3.45 10.14 -35.43
N TRP A 234 -2.25 10.40 -35.97
CA TRP A 234 -1.01 9.88 -35.36
C TRP A 234 -0.73 10.53 -33.99
N LEU A 235 -0.99 11.83 -33.83
CA LEU A 235 -0.79 12.55 -32.56
C LEU A 235 -1.85 12.13 -31.53
N ARG A 236 -3.12 12.08 -31.94
CA ARG A 236 -4.24 11.60 -31.13
C ARG A 236 -3.93 10.22 -30.56
N ARG A 237 -3.49 9.27 -31.38
CA ARG A 237 -3.19 7.91 -30.94
C ARG A 237 -2.03 7.82 -29.96
N ARG A 238 -0.97 8.60 -30.17
CA ARG A 238 0.13 8.65 -29.21
C ARG A 238 -0.34 9.11 -27.83
N LEU A 239 -1.20 10.14 -27.80
CA LEU A 239 -1.80 10.62 -26.55
C LEU A 239 -2.67 9.55 -25.89
N GLU A 240 -3.62 8.97 -26.63
CA GLU A 240 -4.55 7.94 -26.12
C GLU A 240 -3.81 6.74 -25.56
N ARG A 241 -2.78 6.25 -26.26
CA ARG A 241 -1.94 5.13 -25.80
C ARG A 241 -1.04 5.47 -24.61
N ALA A 242 -0.69 6.74 -24.48
CA ALA A 242 -0.01 7.25 -23.30
C ALA A 242 -0.97 7.57 -22.12
N GLY A 243 -2.28 7.26 -22.27
CA GLY A 243 -3.29 7.47 -21.25
C GLY A 243 -3.88 8.87 -21.17
N MET A 244 -3.68 9.71 -22.20
CA MET A 244 -4.22 11.08 -22.25
C MET A 244 -5.33 11.20 -23.28
N ARG A 245 -6.45 11.84 -22.87
CA ARG A 245 -7.57 12.11 -23.76
C ARG A 245 -7.29 13.33 -24.64
N PRO A 246 -7.42 13.24 -25.96
CA PRO A 246 -7.35 14.40 -26.86
C PRO A 246 -8.52 15.37 -26.61
N ILE A 247 -8.23 16.67 -26.74
CA ILE A 247 -9.20 17.76 -26.47
C ILE A 247 -9.31 18.68 -27.70
N SER A 248 -8.23 19.39 -28.02
CA SER A 248 -8.12 20.28 -29.17
C SER A 248 -6.66 20.30 -29.65
N LEU A 249 -6.40 20.68 -30.89
CA LEU A 249 -5.04 20.68 -31.43
C LEU A 249 -4.03 21.39 -30.54
N THR A 250 -4.37 22.57 -30.01
CA THR A 250 -3.45 23.33 -29.15
C THR A 250 -3.15 22.61 -27.85
N VAL A 251 -4.18 22.09 -27.16
CA VAL A 251 -4.01 21.32 -25.91
C VAL A 251 -3.27 20.01 -26.17
N ASP A 252 -3.61 19.35 -27.26
CA ASP A 252 -3.00 18.06 -27.63
C ASP A 252 -1.51 18.21 -27.95
N VAL A 253 -1.10 19.32 -28.57
CA VAL A 253 0.31 19.64 -28.82
C VAL A 253 1.05 19.93 -27.51
N THR A 254 0.44 20.65 -26.54
CA THR A 254 1.09 20.86 -25.23
C THR A 254 1.26 19.55 -24.47
N ASN A 255 0.24 18.70 -24.48
CA ASN A 255 0.29 17.37 -23.88
C ASN A 255 1.31 16.44 -24.58
N TYR A 256 1.36 16.49 -25.89
CA TYR A 256 2.34 15.70 -26.65
C TYR A 256 3.78 16.08 -26.31
N VAL A 257 4.10 17.38 -26.27
CA VAL A 257 5.43 17.88 -25.92
C VAL A 257 5.77 17.51 -24.46
N MET A 258 4.82 17.62 -23.55
CA MET A 258 5.02 17.19 -22.17
C MET A 258 5.37 15.70 -22.08
N LEU A 259 4.67 14.83 -22.80
CA LEU A 259 4.95 13.39 -22.82
C LEU A 259 6.25 13.06 -23.59
N GLU A 260 6.53 13.74 -24.70
CA GLU A 260 7.74 13.49 -25.48
C GLU A 260 9.00 13.96 -24.77
N LEU A 261 9.01 15.21 -24.30
CA LEU A 261 10.19 15.88 -23.76
C LEU A 261 10.28 15.89 -22.23
N GLY A 262 9.14 15.77 -21.53
CA GLY A 262 9.09 15.87 -20.08
C GLY A 262 8.87 17.28 -19.53
N GLN A 263 8.60 18.26 -20.39
CA GLN A 263 8.33 19.64 -20.04
C GLN A 263 6.84 19.93 -20.13
N PRO A 264 6.11 20.11 -19.01
CA PRO A 264 4.74 20.58 -19.06
C PRO A 264 4.68 21.99 -19.67
N LEU A 265 3.69 22.20 -20.51
CA LEU A 265 3.38 23.48 -21.14
C LEU A 265 1.94 23.89 -20.80
N HIS A 266 1.69 25.21 -20.75
CA HIS A 266 0.33 25.73 -20.64
C HIS A 266 0.08 26.77 -21.73
N ALA A 267 -1.15 26.85 -22.23
CA ALA A 267 -1.54 27.81 -23.26
C ALA A 267 -2.66 28.70 -22.71
N PHE A 268 -2.38 29.99 -22.59
CA PHE A 268 -3.37 31.01 -22.22
C PHE A 268 -3.96 31.64 -23.47
N ASP A 269 -5.26 31.93 -23.47
CA ASP A 269 -5.85 32.81 -24.48
C ASP A 269 -5.28 34.24 -24.28
N GLN A 270 -4.40 34.67 -25.19
CA GLN A 270 -3.75 35.97 -25.05
C GLN A 270 -4.71 37.14 -25.08
N GLY A 271 -5.88 37.00 -25.72
CA GLY A 271 -6.92 38.00 -25.74
C GLY A 271 -7.62 38.27 -24.40
N ARG A 272 -7.45 37.33 -23.47
CA ARG A 272 -8.03 37.40 -22.11
C ARG A 272 -7.00 37.78 -21.03
N LEU A 273 -5.73 37.92 -21.39
CA LEU A 273 -4.69 38.38 -20.48
C LEU A 273 -4.69 39.90 -20.34
N SER A 274 -4.41 40.37 -19.12
CA SER A 274 -4.31 41.79 -18.77
C SER A 274 -2.88 42.15 -18.38
N GLY A 275 -2.17 42.93 -19.21
CA GLY A 275 -0.82 43.39 -18.92
C GLY A 275 0.29 42.31 -18.99
N GLY A 276 1.24 42.33 -18.07
CA GLY A 276 2.37 41.41 -17.99
C GLY A 276 2.07 40.12 -17.20
N ILE A 277 2.97 39.18 -17.25
CA ILE A 277 2.93 37.94 -16.44
C ILE A 277 3.87 38.08 -15.24
N ALA A 278 3.41 37.72 -14.04
CA ALA A 278 4.23 37.61 -12.85
C ALA A 278 4.08 36.24 -12.20
N VAL A 279 5.18 35.54 -11.95
CA VAL A 279 5.17 34.30 -11.18
C VAL A 279 5.57 34.63 -9.74
N ARG A 280 4.62 34.57 -8.81
CA ARG A 280 4.75 35.03 -7.44
C ARG A 280 4.06 34.11 -6.44
N ARG A 281 4.33 34.31 -5.18
CA ARG A 281 3.51 33.69 -4.11
C ARG A 281 2.13 34.31 -4.08
N ALA A 282 1.13 33.48 -3.75
CA ALA A 282 -0.23 33.96 -3.55
C ALA A 282 -0.32 34.89 -2.34
N VAL A 283 -1.23 35.83 -2.38
CA VAL A 283 -1.56 36.70 -1.23
C VAL A 283 -2.70 36.05 -0.43
N ALA A 284 -2.64 36.17 0.90
CA ALA A 284 -3.67 35.60 1.76
C ALA A 284 -5.08 36.08 1.35
N GLY A 285 -5.98 35.14 1.12
CA GLY A 285 -7.37 35.43 0.73
C GLY A 285 -7.59 35.57 -0.79
N GLU A 286 -6.56 35.52 -1.62
CA GLU A 286 -6.73 35.42 -3.08
C GLU A 286 -7.54 34.17 -3.43
N ARG A 287 -8.27 34.26 -4.53
CA ARG A 287 -9.09 33.18 -5.06
C ARG A 287 -8.76 32.93 -6.52
N LEU A 288 -8.94 31.71 -6.93
CA LEU A 288 -8.78 31.29 -8.33
C LEU A 288 -9.87 30.26 -8.67
N LEU A 289 -10.66 30.56 -9.69
CA LEU A 289 -11.54 29.58 -10.31
C LEU A 289 -10.69 28.75 -11.30
N THR A 290 -10.47 27.52 -10.97
CA THR A 290 -9.63 26.60 -11.77
C THR A 290 -10.41 25.89 -12.85
N LEU A 291 -9.71 25.31 -13.87
CA LEU A 291 -10.30 24.64 -15.04
C LEU A 291 -11.28 23.49 -14.70
N ASP A 292 -11.24 22.94 -13.48
CA ASP A 292 -12.21 21.95 -12.99
C ASP A 292 -13.49 22.58 -12.40
N GLY A 293 -13.69 23.89 -12.55
CA GLY A 293 -14.86 24.64 -12.09
C GLY A 293 -14.89 24.87 -10.58
N VAL A 294 -13.78 24.65 -9.87
CA VAL A 294 -13.72 24.85 -8.42
C VAL A 294 -13.09 26.20 -8.08
N ASP A 295 -13.83 27.02 -7.32
CA ASP A 295 -13.33 28.29 -6.78
C ASP A 295 -12.50 28.05 -5.51
N ARG A 296 -11.17 28.23 -5.62
CA ARG A 296 -10.20 27.88 -4.59
C ARG A 296 -9.70 29.10 -3.84
N VAL A 297 -9.64 29.00 -2.52
CA VAL A 297 -8.92 29.95 -1.69
C VAL A 297 -7.45 29.57 -1.69
N LEU A 298 -6.58 30.51 -2.05
CA LEU A 298 -5.16 30.30 -2.18
C LEU A 298 -4.44 30.46 -0.83
N ASP A 299 -3.39 29.68 -0.64
CA ASP A 299 -2.50 29.76 0.52
C ASP A 299 -1.25 30.57 0.16
N PRO A 300 -0.68 31.39 1.06
CA PRO A 300 0.56 32.14 0.80
C PRO A 300 1.77 31.27 0.42
N GLY A 301 1.71 29.98 0.70
CA GLY A 301 2.70 29.00 0.24
C GLY A 301 2.51 28.54 -1.21
N ASP A 302 1.37 28.87 -1.85
CA ASP A 302 1.14 28.52 -3.26
C ASP A 302 1.93 29.45 -4.17
N LEU A 303 2.48 28.90 -5.24
CA LEU A 303 3.07 29.67 -6.33
C LEU A 303 1.98 29.85 -7.42
N VAL A 304 1.76 31.09 -7.81
CA VAL A 304 0.76 31.44 -8.83
C VAL A 304 1.40 32.14 -10.01
N ILE A 305 0.83 31.91 -11.18
CA ILE A 305 1.02 32.76 -12.34
C ILE A 305 -0.09 33.80 -12.28
N ALA A 306 0.26 35.07 -12.35
CA ALA A 306 -0.67 36.17 -12.25
C ALA A 306 -0.44 37.15 -13.40
N ASP A 307 -1.49 37.83 -13.80
CA ASP A 307 -1.47 39.02 -14.62
C ASP A 307 -1.93 40.25 -13.82
N ASP A 308 -2.21 41.39 -14.47
CA ASP A 308 -2.64 42.60 -13.77
C ASP A 308 -4.05 42.44 -13.16
N SER A 309 -4.84 41.44 -13.55
CA SER A 309 -6.15 41.13 -12.99
C SER A 309 -6.10 40.25 -11.73
N GLY A 310 -4.99 39.58 -11.48
CA GLY A 310 -4.82 38.68 -10.37
C GLY A 310 -4.24 37.28 -10.78
N PRO A 311 -4.41 36.26 -9.93
CA PRO A 311 -3.92 34.91 -10.22
C PRO A 311 -4.72 34.27 -11.38
N ILE A 312 -4.00 33.77 -12.38
CA ILE A 312 -4.56 33.11 -13.57
C ILE A 312 -4.24 31.63 -13.65
N ALA A 313 -3.29 31.13 -12.83
CA ALA A 313 -2.98 29.71 -12.70
C ALA A 313 -2.31 29.41 -11.37
N LEU A 314 -2.48 28.19 -10.88
CA LEU A 314 -1.58 27.56 -9.91
C LEU A 314 -0.38 27.03 -10.67
N ALA A 315 0.81 27.62 -10.46
CA ALA A 315 2.02 27.35 -11.21
C ALA A 315 2.38 25.85 -11.16
N GLY A 316 2.48 25.22 -12.33
CA GLY A 316 2.82 23.81 -12.49
C GLY A 316 1.75 22.82 -12.01
N VAL A 317 0.55 23.27 -11.62
CA VAL A 317 -0.54 22.42 -11.12
C VAL A 317 -1.77 22.49 -12.02
N MET A 318 -2.41 23.66 -12.14
CA MET A 318 -3.65 23.81 -12.91
C MET A 318 -3.90 25.25 -13.32
N GLY A 319 -4.33 25.46 -14.56
CA GLY A 319 -4.75 26.75 -15.10
C GLY A 319 -6.06 27.26 -14.49
N GLY A 320 -6.30 28.56 -14.62
CA GLY A 320 -7.56 29.21 -14.30
C GLY A 320 -8.51 29.23 -15.49
N GLU A 321 -9.82 29.16 -15.21
CA GLU A 321 -10.89 29.18 -16.22
C GLU A 321 -10.93 30.47 -17.02
N GLN A 322 -10.61 31.63 -16.40
CA GLN A 322 -10.71 32.93 -17.02
C GLN A 322 -9.83 33.13 -18.26
N THR A 323 -8.67 32.44 -18.29
CA THR A 323 -7.67 32.53 -19.36
C THR A 323 -7.61 31.28 -20.21
N GLU A 324 -8.58 30.36 -20.05
CA GLU A 324 -8.68 29.13 -20.81
C GLU A 324 -8.84 29.41 -22.31
N ILE A 325 -8.17 28.61 -23.12
CA ILE A 325 -8.37 28.63 -24.57
C ILE A 325 -9.75 28.10 -24.95
N SER A 326 -10.36 28.68 -25.95
CA SER A 326 -11.74 28.39 -26.40
C SER A 326 -11.79 28.21 -27.93
N PRO A 327 -12.91 27.76 -28.50
CA PRO A 327 -13.07 27.67 -29.95
C PRO A 327 -12.98 29.07 -30.66
N ALA A 328 -12.91 30.16 -29.93
CA ALA A 328 -12.71 31.49 -30.49
C ALA A 328 -11.25 31.99 -30.38
N THR A 329 -10.36 31.21 -29.77
CA THR A 329 -8.98 31.61 -29.51
C THR A 329 -8.14 31.47 -30.76
N THR A 330 -7.65 32.58 -31.29
CA THR A 330 -6.75 32.60 -32.46
C THR A 330 -5.32 32.98 -32.14
N ARG A 331 -5.06 33.40 -30.88
CA ARG A 331 -3.74 33.79 -30.40
C ARG A 331 -3.53 33.26 -28.98
N VAL A 332 -2.43 32.57 -28.78
CA VAL A 332 -2.08 32.00 -27.47
C VAL A 332 -0.78 32.57 -26.95
N LEU A 333 -0.70 32.72 -25.62
CA LEU A 333 0.57 32.83 -24.91
C LEU A 333 0.92 31.43 -24.38
N LEU A 334 1.93 30.81 -24.96
CA LEU A 334 2.44 29.54 -24.53
C LEU A 334 3.46 29.73 -23.40
N GLU A 335 3.20 29.07 -22.27
CA GLU A 335 4.08 29.00 -21.11
C GLU A 335 4.97 27.77 -21.21
N SER A 336 6.27 27.95 -20.95
CA SER A 336 7.21 26.87 -20.67
C SER A 336 8.12 27.33 -19.54
N ALA A 337 8.00 26.71 -18.35
CA ALA A 337 8.63 27.22 -17.15
C ALA A 337 9.28 26.12 -16.32
N HIS A 338 10.15 26.52 -15.39
CA HIS A 338 10.68 25.65 -14.34
C HIS A 338 10.22 26.17 -12.97
N PHE A 339 9.57 25.31 -12.21
CA PHE A 339 9.05 25.60 -10.88
C PHE A 339 9.69 24.71 -9.82
N GLU A 340 9.80 25.23 -8.62
CA GLU A 340 10.37 24.53 -7.46
C GLU A 340 9.50 23.32 -7.07
N ALA A 341 10.12 22.14 -7.11
CA ALA A 341 9.45 20.83 -7.01
C ALA A 341 8.62 20.68 -5.72
N LEU A 342 9.17 21.10 -4.57
CA LEU A 342 8.49 20.95 -3.28
C LEU A 342 7.28 21.89 -3.16
N THR A 343 7.37 23.10 -3.71
CA THR A 343 6.24 24.03 -3.77
C THR A 343 5.09 23.45 -4.57
N VAL A 344 5.39 22.95 -5.77
CA VAL A 344 4.34 22.32 -6.62
C VAL A 344 3.72 21.13 -5.91
N ALA A 345 4.54 20.25 -5.30
CA ALA A 345 4.05 19.10 -4.54
C ALA A 345 3.12 19.49 -3.38
N ARG A 346 3.48 20.54 -2.63
CA ARG A 346 2.67 21.05 -1.51
C ARG A 346 1.36 21.65 -1.98
N THR A 347 1.40 22.46 -3.05
CA THR A 347 0.22 23.07 -3.67
C THR A 347 -0.74 22.00 -4.21
N ALA A 348 -0.23 21.02 -4.98
CA ALA A 348 -1.05 19.94 -5.51
C ALA A 348 -1.75 19.12 -4.40
N ARG A 349 -1.05 18.82 -3.30
CA ARG A 349 -1.64 18.11 -2.16
C ARG A 349 -2.66 18.96 -1.40
N ARG A 350 -2.37 20.26 -1.15
CA ARG A 350 -3.26 21.18 -0.44
C ARG A 350 -4.59 21.29 -1.16
N HIS A 351 -4.55 21.48 -2.45
CA HIS A 351 -5.73 21.64 -3.28
C HIS A 351 -6.33 20.33 -3.80
N ARG A 352 -5.69 19.17 -3.51
CA ARG A 352 -6.08 17.83 -3.99
C ARG A 352 -6.17 17.75 -5.51
N LEU A 353 -5.18 18.31 -6.18
CA LEU A 353 -5.06 18.40 -7.63
C LEU A 353 -3.86 17.59 -8.16
N PRO A 354 -3.95 16.25 -8.22
CA PRO A 354 -2.93 15.46 -8.92
C PRO A 354 -3.12 15.66 -10.44
N SER A 355 -2.16 16.34 -11.08
CA SER A 355 -2.14 16.48 -12.54
C SER A 355 -0.87 15.86 -13.12
N GLU A 356 -0.87 15.54 -14.42
CA GLU A 356 0.33 15.07 -15.12
C GLU A 356 1.45 16.12 -15.13
N ALA A 357 1.10 17.39 -15.10
CA ALA A 357 2.05 18.49 -14.96
C ALA A 357 2.66 18.51 -13.55
N SER A 358 1.82 18.52 -12.49
CA SER A 358 2.31 18.53 -11.10
C SER A 358 3.17 17.32 -10.79
N ARG A 359 2.82 16.13 -11.31
CA ARG A 359 3.60 14.90 -11.17
C ARG A 359 5.02 15.02 -11.75
N ARG A 360 5.19 15.77 -12.84
CA ARG A 360 6.52 16.02 -13.44
C ARG A 360 7.28 17.06 -12.66
N PHE A 361 6.67 18.19 -12.34
CA PHE A 361 7.32 19.25 -11.59
C PHE A 361 7.75 18.78 -10.19
N GLU A 362 6.92 18.06 -9.46
CA GLU A 362 7.27 17.57 -8.11
C GLU A 362 8.46 16.59 -8.09
N ARG A 363 8.80 15.98 -9.24
CA ARG A 363 9.93 15.07 -9.41
C ARG A 363 11.15 15.73 -10.08
N GLY A 364 11.01 16.99 -10.46
CA GLY A 364 12.04 17.78 -11.12
C GLY A 364 11.99 17.71 -12.65
N VAL A 365 11.62 18.83 -13.25
CA VAL A 365 11.67 19.06 -14.70
C VAL A 365 13.06 19.60 -15.06
N ASP A 366 13.53 19.30 -16.27
CA ASP A 366 14.81 19.83 -16.78
C ASP A 366 14.72 21.34 -17.05
N PRO A 367 15.34 22.21 -16.23
CA PRO A 367 15.23 23.66 -16.39
C PRO A 367 15.89 24.17 -17.68
N ALA A 368 16.75 23.36 -18.31
CA ALA A 368 17.36 23.73 -19.59
C ALA A 368 16.41 23.54 -20.80
N LEU A 369 15.31 22.82 -20.59
CA LEU A 369 14.43 22.37 -21.68
C LEU A 369 13.37 23.40 -22.08
N CYS A 370 13.09 24.44 -21.29
CA CYS A 370 11.97 25.36 -21.48
C CYS A 370 11.91 25.93 -22.91
N VAL A 371 13.04 26.41 -23.44
CA VAL A 371 13.11 26.97 -24.80
C VAL A 371 12.86 25.92 -25.87
N ALA A 372 13.46 24.73 -25.70
CA ALA A 372 13.35 23.64 -26.69
C ALA A 372 11.91 23.09 -26.75
N ALA A 373 11.24 23.02 -25.60
CA ALA A 373 9.85 22.57 -25.52
C ALA A 373 8.88 23.60 -26.15
N ALA A 374 9.08 24.88 -25.87
CA ALA A 374 8.33 25.96 -26.54
C ALA A 374 8.55 25.93 -28.06
N ALA A 375 9.78 25.71 -28.51
CA ALA A 375 10.10 25.58 -29.94
C ALA A 375 9.46 24.34 -30.59
N ALA A 376 9.43 23.21 -29.87
CA ALA A 376 8.76 21.99 -30.33
C ALA A 376 7.25 22.19 -30.50
N ALA A 377 6.60 22.83 -29.54
CA ALA A 377 5.17 23.13 -29.62
C ALA A 377 4.86 24.12 -30.75
N ALA A 378 5.67 25.18 -30.89
CA ALA A 378 5.51 26.14 -31.97
C ALA A 378 5.67 25.50 -33.37
N ALA A 379 6.65 24.62 -33.55
CA ALA A 379 6.83 23.92 -34.82
C ALA A 379 5.63 23.01 -35.14
N LEU A 380 5.13 22.25 -34.16
CA LEU A 380 3.96 21.40 -34.34
C LEU A 380 2.71 22.22 -34.68
N LEU A 381 2.47 23.35 -33.99
CA LEU A 381 1.32 24.21 -34.28
C LEU A 381 1.45 24.88 -35.65
N ALA A 382 2.67 25.22 -36.09
CA ALA A 382 2.89 25.75 -37.43
C ALA A 382 2.61 24.70 -38.53
N ASP A 383 3.08 23.47 -38.31
CA ASP A 383 2.91 22.39 -39.28
C ASP A 383 1.47 21.87 -39.38
N LEU A 384 0.73 21.89 -38.27
CA LEU A 384 -0.60 21.26 -38.12
C LEU A 384 -1.75 22.27 -38.13
N GLY A 385 -1.54 23.47 -37.65
CA GLY A 385 -2.58 24.49 -37.48
C GLY A 385 -2.27 25.80 -38.21
N ALA A 386 -1.27 25.85 -39.10
CA ALA A 386 -0.83 27.03 -39.81
C ALA A 386 -0.50 28.27 -38.93
N ALA A 387 -0.29 28.05 -37.65
CA ALA A 387 0.03 29.09 -36.70
C ALA A 387 1.49 29.53 -36.77
N SER A 388 1.84 30.71 -36.27
CA SER A 388 3.19 31.23 -36.30
C SER A 388 3.64 31.79 -34.96
N ALA A 389 4.81 31.42 -34.48
CA ALA A 389 5.47 32.11 -33.38
C ALA A 389 5.87 33.52 -33.81
N VAL A 390 5.43 34.53 -33.06
CA VAL A 390 5.62 35.97 -33.46
C VAL A 390 6.42 36.77 -32.45
N ALA A 391 6.38 36.38 -31.16
CA ALA A 391 7.10 37.10 -30.11
C ALA A 391 7.49 36.15 -28.96
N VAL A 392 8.58 36.46 -28.26
CA VAL A 392 9.07 35.70 -27.13
C VAL A 392 9.63 36.62 -26.06
N THR A 393 9.38 36.25 -24.79
CA THR A 393 10.12 36.77 -23.64
C THR A 393 10.67 35.58 -22.88
N GLU A 394 11.95 35.56 -22.66
CA GLU A 394 12.65 34.57 -21.83
C GLU A 394 13.25 35.28 -20.63
N VAL A 395 13.02 34.72 -19.43
CA VAL A 395 13.69 35.10 -18.19
C VAL A 395 14.41 33.88 -17.68
N ASP A 396 15.74 33.96 -17.54
CA ASP A 396 16.60 32.89 -17.04
C ASP A 396 17.41 33.38 -15.84
N LEU A 397 17.03 32.94 -14.67
CA LEU A 397 17.66 33.27 -13.36
C LEU A 397 18.26 32.02 -12.69
N ARG A 398 18.44 30.94 -13.46
CA ARG A 398 18.95 29.68 -12.90
C ARG A 398 20.35 29.88 -12.33
N PRO A 399 20.61 29.34 -11.11
CA PRO A 399 21.96 29.28 -10.58
C PRO A 399 22.82 28.27 -11.36
N ASP A 400 24.13 28.49 -11.35
CA ASP A 400 25.08 27.49 -11.81
C ASP A 400 24.97 26.21 -10.98
N ARG A 401 25.07 25.08 -11.65
CA ARG A 401 24.97 23.79 -10.98
C ARG A 401 26.25 23.46 -10.22
N PRO A 402 26.21 23.13 -8.91
CA PRO A 402 27.40 22.82 -8.16
C PRO A 402 28.07 21.53 -8.64
N ALA A 403 29.40 21.56 -8.72
CA ALA A 403 30.18 20.38 -9.02
C ALA A 403 30.28 19.45 -7.79
N ILE A 404 30.28 18.16 -8.03
CA ILE A 404 30.40 17.11 -7.02
C ILE A 404 31.81 16.53 -7.10
N THR A 405 32.49 16.45 -5.98
CA THR A 405 33.82 15.81 -5.89
C THR A 405 33.65 14.31 -5.65
N LEU A 406 34.20 13.46 -6.53
CA LEU A 406 34.12 12.01 -6.43
C LEU A 406 35.53 11.40 -6.54
N ARG A 407 35.97 10.66 -5.55
CA ARG A 407 37.12 9.77 -5.68
C ARG A 407 36.70 8.52 -6.43
N PRO A 408 37.31 8.14 -7.57
CA PRO A 408 36.88 6.96 -8.35
C PRO A 408 36.80 5.68 -7.54
N ALA A 409 37.77 5.46 -6.64
CA ALA A 409 37.82 4.30 -5.76
C ALA A 409 36.62 4.16 -4.81
N TYR A 410 35.86 5.24 -4.57
CA TYR A 410 34.69 5.23 -3.68
C TYR A 410 33.58 4.32 -4.22
N SER A 411 33.36 4.28 -5.55
CA SER A 411 32.41 3.36 -6.16
C SER A 411 32.71 1.89 -5.85
N GLY A 412 33.99 1.52 -5.88
CA GLY A 412 34.41 0.16 -5.52
C GLY A 412 34.32 -0.15 -4.02
N GLN A 413 34.56 0.86 -3.17
CA GLN A 413 34.42 0.71 -1.71
C GLN A 413 32.97 0.43 -1.31
N VAL A 414 32.03 1.17 -1.89
CA VAL A 414 30.59 0.98 -1.63
C VAL A 414 30.08 -0.32 -2.26
N GLY A 415 30.43 -0.60 -3.49
CA GLY A 415 30.01 -1.81 -4.23
C GLY A 415 30.66 -3.10 -3.75
N GLY A 416 31.67 -3.04 -2.90
CA GLY A 416 32.39 -4.23 -2.38
C GLY A 416 33.27 -4.96 -3.40
N ARG A 417 33.50 -4.35 -4.60
CA ARG A 417 34.41 -4.81 -5.63
C ARG A 417 35.14 -3.65 -6.31
N PRO A 418 36.39 -3.81 -6.78
CA PRO A 418 37.08 -2.76 -7.49
C PRO A 418 36.32 -2.35 -8.78
N VAL A 419 36.17 -1.05 -9.00
CA VAL A 419 35.67 -0.46 -10.25
C VAL A 419 36.78 0.43 -10.80
N PRO A 420 37.32 0.18 -12.00
CA PRO A 420 38.37 1.00 -12.59
C PRO A 420 37.93 2.45 -12.81
N ALA A 421 38.80 3.41 -12.62
CA ALA A 421 38.50 4.84 -12.78
C ALA A 421 37.94 5.19 -14.16
N ASP A 422 38.46 4.58 -15.23
CA ASP A 422 37.95 4.76 -16.59
C ASP A 422 36.53 4.20 -16.76
N ALA A 423 36.17 3.13 -16.05
CA ALA A 423 34.81 2.62 -16.04
C ALA A 423 33.87 3.61 -15.33
N VAL A 424 34.26 4.13 -14.16
CA VAL A 424 33.51 5.16 -13.45
C VAL A 424 33.26 6.37 -14.35
N ARG A 425 34.32 6.88 -15.00
CA ARG A 425 34.21 8.02 -15.93
C ARG A 425 33.25 7.73 -17.09
N ARG A 426 33.37 6.56 -17.74
CA ARG A 426 32.46 6.19 -18.84
C ARG A 426 31.01 6.14 -18.42
N ARG A 427 30.71 5.53 -17.24
CA ARG A 427 29.33 5.43 -16.74
C ARG A 427 28.75 6.81 -16.43
N LEU A 428 29.53 7.69 -15.80
CA LEU A 428 29.09 9.06 -15.53
C LEU A 428 28.82 9.85 -16.83
N HIS A 429 29.63 9.67 -17.86
CA HIS A 429 29.35 10.26 -19.19
C HIS A 429 28.07 9.69 -19.82
N GLN A 430 27.77 8.39 -19.66
CA GLN A 430 26.53 7.79 -20.14
C GLN A 430 25.29 8.36 -19.43
N VAL A 431 25.40 8.73 -18.14
CA VAL A 431 24.36 9.46 -17.39
C VAL A 431 24.20 10.89 -17.91
N GLY A 432 25.19 11.43 -18.61
CA GLY A 432 25.22 12.81 -19.11
C GLY A 432 26.03 13.76 -18.25
N CYS A 433 26.77 13.27 -17.27
CA CYS A 433 27.63 14.10 -16.43
C CYS A 433 28.85 14.59 -17.20
N ASN A 434 29.28 15.83 -16.92
CA ASN A 434 30.59 16.34 -17.33
C ASN A 434 31.61 16.00 -16.25
N VAL A 435 32.70 15.29 -16.63
CA VAL A 435 33.70 14.77 -15.68
C VAL A 435 35.07 15.32 -16.01
N ALA A 436 35.67 16.06 -15.09
CA ALA A 436 37.03 16.62 -15.23
C ALA A 436 37.94 16.09 -14.09
N GLY A 437 39.26 16.19 -14.29
CA GLY A 437 40.28 15.71 -13.34
C GLY A 437 40.43 14.17 -13.36
N ASP A 438 41.35 13.65 -12.52
CA ASP A 438 41.68 12.22 -12.50
C ASP A 438 41.39 11.58 -11.11
N ASP A 439 41.87 12.15 -10.02
CA ASP A 439 41.60 11.73 -8.65
C ASP A 439 41.84 12.91 -7.68
N PRO A 440 40.78 13.49 -7.14
CA PRO A 440 39.38 13.20 -7.37
C PRO A 440 38.82 13.72 -8.72
N PHE A 441 37.74 13.13 -9.19
CA PHE A 441 36.93 13.72 -10.26
C PHE A 441 36.16 14.94 -9.78
N THR A 442 36.04 15.94 -10.66
CA THR A 442 35.09 17.04 -10.54
C THR A 442 33.92 16.73 -11.49
N VAL A 443 32.76 16.43 -10.96
CA VAL A 443 31.60 15.96 -11.74
C VAL A 443 30.50 17.00 -11.70
N VAL A 444 30.05 17.47 -12.87
CA VAL A 444 28.87 18.33 -13.01
C VAL A 444 27.73 17.50 -13.60
N PRO A 445 26.66 17.22 -12.82
CA PRO A 445 25.50 16.48 -13.29
C PRO A 445 24.73 17.25 -14.36
N PRO A 446 24.02 16.54 -15.28
CA PRO A 446 23.18 17.18 -16.28
C PRO A 446 21.94 17.82 -15.64
N PRO A 447 21.32 18.84 -16.29
CA PRO A 447 20.22 19.61 -15.71
C PRO A 447 18.94 18.78 -15.46
N TRP A 448 18.73 17.67 -16.19
CA TRP A 448 17.59 16.75 -15.98
C TRP A 448 17.75 15.77 -14.81
N ARG A 449 18.87 15.82 -14.07
CA ARG A 449 19.16 14.96 -12.90
C ARG A 449 19.28 15.81 -11.64
N PRO A 450 18.17 16.39 -11.14
CA PRO A 450 18.19 17.19 -9.92
C PRO A 450 18.51 16.37 -8.65
N ASP A 451 18.35 15.06 -8.72
CA ASP A 451 18.63 14.08 -7.69
C ASP A 451 20.12 13.89 -7.39
N LEU A 452 21.00 14.14 -8.37
CA LEU A 452 22.44 13.99 -8.19
C LEU A 452 23.05 15.23 -7.49
N VAL A 453 23.22 15.13 -6.17
CA VAL A 453 23.67 16.25 -5.33
C VAL A 453 24.92 15.95 -4.51
N GLN A 454 25.28 14.68 -4.35
CA GLN A 454 26.42 14.23 -3.56
C GLN A 454 27.11 13.02 -4.18
N ALA A 455 28.32 12.72 -3.67
CA ALA A 455 29.17 11.67 -4.26
C ALA A 455 28.52 10.27 -4.26
N ILE A 456 27.70 9.95 -3.26
CA ILE A 456 27.02 8.65 -3.18
C ILE A 456 25.97 8.48 -4.30
N ASP A 457 25.31 9.56 -4.73
CA ASP A 457 24.35 9.53 -5.82
C ASP A 457 25.04 9.15 -7.14
N LEU A 458 26.27 9.68 -7.34
CA LEU A 458 27.09 9.31 -8.49
C LEU A 458 27.58 7.86 -8.43
N VAL A 459 27.88 7.37 -7.21
CA VAL A 459 28.27 5.96 -7.00
C VAL A 459 27.09 5.03 -7.37
N GLU A 460 25.87 5.38 -7.01
CA GLU A 460 24.68 4.61 -7.37
C GLU A 460 24.54 4.48 -8.87
N GLU A 461 24.71 5.58 -9.61
CA GLU A 461 24.65 5.57 -11.08
C GLU A 461 25.72 4.66 -11.72
N VAL A 462 26.93 4.69 -11.16
CA VAL A 462 28.01 3.81 -11.64
C VAL A 462 27.68 2.34 -11.38
N LEU A 463 27.23 2.00 -10.16
CA LEU A 463 26.93 0.62 -9.78
C LEU A 463 25.71 0.06 -10.53
N ARG A 464 24.69 0.88 -10.72
CA ARG A 464 23.53 0.55 -11.53
C ARG A 464 23.89 0.14 -12.95
N LEU A 465 24.73 0.96 -13.60
CA LEU A 465 25.17 0.72 -14.99
C LEU A 465 26.25 -0.37 -15.11
N GLU A 466 26.98 -0.68 -14.05
CA GLU A 466 27.87 -1.86 -13.98
C GLU A 466 27.10 -3.17 -13.76
N GLY A 467 25.83 -3.09 -13.31
CA GLY A 467 24.94 -4.20 -13.02
C GLY A 467 25.00 -4.65 -11.56
N TYR A 468 23.87 -4.61 -10.88
CA TYR A 468 23.77 -5.03 -9.47
C TYR A 468 24.05 -6.53 -9.26
N ASP A 469 23.81 -7.35 -10.29
CA ASP A 469 24.12 -8.78 -10.31
C ASP A 469 25.62 -9.07 -10.25
N THR A 470 26.46 -8.08 -10.57
CA THR A 470 27.92 -8.18 -10.50
C THR A 470 28.47 -7.87 -9.08
N LEU A 471 27.64 -7.33 -8.20
CA LEU A 471 28.05 -6.97 -6.84
C LEU A 471 28.09 -8.20 -5.93
N PRO A 472 29.14 -8.33 -5.08
CA PRO A 472 29.25 -9.47 -4.18
C PRO A 472 28.19 -9.40 -3.08
N SER A 473 27.41 -10.45 -2.93
CA SER A 473 26.52 -10.61 -1.79
C SER A 473 27.31 -11.02 -0.56
N ARG A 474 27.66 -10.05 0.30
CA ARG A 474 28.35 -10.30 1.57
C ARG A 474 27.41 -9.98 2.72
N LEU A 475 27.05 -10.99 3.49
CA LEU A 475 26.35 -10.74 4.74
C LEU A 475 27.27 -9.98 5.71
N PRO A 476 26.79 -8.88 6.32
CA PRO A 476 27.55 -8.23 7.37
C PRO A 476 27.81 -9.22 8.51
N LEU A 477 29.02 -9.22 9.03
CA LEU A 477 29.32 -9.99 10.23
C LEU A 477 28.47 -9.41 11.37
N ALA A 478 27.54 -10.22 11.85
CA ALA A 478 26.80 -9.84 13.04
C ALA A 478 27.81 -9.76 14.19
N PRO A 479 27.93 -8.63 14.90
CA PRO A 479 28.72 -8.58 16.10
C PRO A 479 28.25 -9.69 17.04
N ALA A 480 29.19 -10.36 17.72
CA ALA A 480 28.86 -11.36 18.74
C ALA A 480 27.97 -10.65 19.78
N GLY A 481 26.69 -10.77 19.60
CA GLY A 481 25.68 -10.08 20.37
C GLY A 481 25.37 -10.80 21.66
N ARG A 482 24.69 -10.11 22.58
CA ARG A 482 24.19 -10.70 23.83
C ARG A 482 23.03 -11.68 23.63
N GLY A 483 22.68 -12.00 22.38
CA GLY A 483 21.52 -12.79 22.05
C GLY A 483 20.20 -12.03 22.25
N LEU A 484 19.12 -12.77 22.53
CA LEU A 484 17.82 -12.18 22.82
C LEU A 484 17.84 -11.49 24.19
N THR A 485 17.17 -10.35 24.29
CA THR A 485 16.89 -9.73 25.60
C THR A 485 15.98 -10.64 26.43
N THR A 486 15.94 -10.43 27.75
CA THR A 486 15.05 -11.16 28.67
C THR A 486 13.61 -11.10 28.19
N GLY A 487 13.09 -9.91 27.90
CA GLY A 487 11.71 -9.75 27.38
C GLY A 487 11.46 -10.48 26.06
N GLN A 488 12.44 -10.56 25.17
CA GLN A 488 12.32 -11.35 23.93
C GLN A 488 12.29 -12.85 24.21
N ARG A 489 13.13 -13.33 25.11
CA ARG A 489 13.13 -14.75 25.55
C ARG A 489 11.81 -15.12 26.20
N GLN A 490 11.32 -14.28 27.11
CA GLN A 490 10.07 -14.48 27.82
C GLN A 490 8.85 -14.52 26.88
N ARG A 491 8.72 -13.54 25.95
CA ARG A 491 7.65 -13.58 24.95
C ARG A 491 7.69 -14.85 24.11
N ARG A 492 8.89 -15.28 23.71
CA ARG A 492 9.07 -16.53 22.96
C ARG A 492 8.70 -17.76 23.80
N ALA A 493 8.97 -17.74 25.10
CA ALA A 493 8.57 -18.81 26.02
C ALA A 493 7.05 -18.89 26.13
N VAL A 494 6.35 -17.76 26.28
CA VAL A 494 4.88 -17.68 26.31
C VAL A 494 4.27 -18.24 25.03
N SER A 495 4.73 -17.77 23.85
CA SER A 495 4.21 -18.27 22.57
C SER A 495 4.41 -19.79 22.44
N ARG A 496 5.59 -20.30 22.80
CA ARG A 496 5.88 -21.74 22.76
C ARG A 496 5.03 -22.56 23.75
N ALA A 497 4.75 -21.99 24.93
CA ALA A 497 3.92 -22.68 25.91
C ALA A 497 2.49 -22.84 25.43
N LEU A 498 1.90 -21.81 24.85
CA LEU A 498 0.56 -21.89 24.26
C LEU A 498 0.52 -22.83 23.05
N ALA A 499 1.53 -22.77 22.17
CA ALA A 499 1.64 -23.71 21.06
C ALA A 499 1.79 -25.17 21.54
N ALA A 500 2.58 -25.41 22.58
CA ALA A 500 2.73 -26.74 23.19
C ALA A 500 1.45 -27.24 23.88
N ALA A 501 0.61 -26.31 24.36
CA ALA A 501 -0.72 -26.60 24.90
C ALA A 501 -1.78 -26.85 23.80
N GLY A 502 -1.41 -26.85 22.53
CA GLY A 502 -2.29 -27.15 21.39
C GLY A 502 -2.99 -25.94 20.76
N PHE A 503 -2.62 -24.72 21.13
CA PHE A 503 -3.17 -23.51 20.51
C PHE A 503 -2.40 -23.12 19.26
N VAL A 504 -3.09 -22.56 18.27
CA VAL A 504 -2.50 -22.05 17.02
C VAL A 504 -2.38 -20.53 17.10
N GLU A 505 -1.17 -20.03 16.82
CA GLU A 505 -0.94 -18.57 16.81
C GLU A 505 -1.61 -17.93 15.61
N VAL A 506 -2.29 -16.81 15.86
CA VAL A 506 -2.85 -15.93 14.82
C VAL A 506 -2.38 -14.51 15.06
N SER A 507 -2.34 -13.74 13.99
CA SER A 507 -2.06 -12.31 14.04
C SER A 507 -3.22 -11.57 13.39
N ALA A 508 -3.97 -10.83 14.18
CA ALA A 508 -5.11 -10.07 13.70
C ALA A 508 -4.75 -8.59 13.50
N SER A 509 -5.45 -7.95 12.55
CA SER A 509 -5.39 -6.50 12.38
C SER A 509 -5.79 -5.78 13.68
N PRO A 510 -5.12 -4.68 14.05
CA PRO A 510 -5.48 -3.91 15.23
C PRO A 510 -6.73 -3.06 15.04
N PHE A 511 -7.32 -3.03 13.85
CA PHE A 511 -8.49 -2.23 13.51
C PHE A 511 -9.77 -3.00 13.85
N VAL A 512 -10.70 -2.32 14.55
CA VAL A 512 -11.94 -2.92 15.03
C VAL A 512 -13.09 -1.91 14.93
N ALA A 513 -14.32 -2.40 15.09
CA ALA A 513 -15.49 -1.57 15.33
C ALA A 513 -15.40 -0.87 16.70
N ALA A 514 -16.20 0.17 16.91
CA ALA A 514 -16.17 0.95 18.16
C ALA A 514 -16.61 0.12 19.40
N ASP A 515 -17.55 -0.82 19.23
CA ASP A 515 -18.01 -1.72 20.28
C ASP A 515 -18.23 -3.14 19.75
N PRO A 516 -17.15 -3.88 19.49
CA PRO A 516 -17.26 -5.22 18.90
C PRO A 516 -17.78 -6.27 19.88
N LEU A 517 -17.59 -6.06 21.19
CA LEU A 517 -17.92 -7.04 22.22
C LEU A 517 -19.25 -6.76 22.94
N GLY A 518 -19.87 -5.58 22.76
CA GLY A 518 -21.07 -5.19 23.50
C GLY A 518 -20.85 -5.03 25.00
N LEU A 519 -19.74 -4.38 25.35
CA LEU A 519 -19.36 -4.18 26.74
C LEU A 519 -20.31 -3.19 27.45
N PRO A 520 -20.48 -3.27 28.78
CA PRO A 520 -21.21 -2.27 29.54
C PRO A 520 -20.70 -0.84 29.34
N ASP A 521 -21.56 0.16 29.42
CA ASP A 521 -21.18 1.57 29.17
C ASP A 521 -20.09 2.07 30.12
N SER A 522 -20.02 1.50 31.34
CA SER A 522 -18.99 1.82 32.33
C SER A 522 -17.64 1.13 32.07
N ASP A 523 -17.54 0.24 31.08
CA ASP A 523 -16.29 -0.50 30.83
C ASP A 523 -15.26 0.39 30.14
N PRO A 524 -14.06 0.56 30.73
CA PRO A 524 -13.05 1.45 30.18
C PRO A 524 -12.50 0.99 28.82
N ARG A 525 -12.73 -0.27 28.41
CA ARG A 525 -12.36 -0.78 27.09
C ARG A 525 -13.22 -0.23 25.96
N ARG A 526 -14.35 0.44 26.25
CA ARG A 526 -15.17 1.18 25.28
C ARG A 526 -14.57 2.51 24.85
N GLU A 527 -13.66 3.04 25.65
CA GLU A 527 -12.92 4.23 25.27
C GLU A 527 -11.86 3.85 24.20
N VAL A 528 -12.16 4.14 22.96
CA VAL A 528 -11.37 3.73 21.80
C VAL A 528 -10.72 4.91 21.09
N LEU A 529 -9.58 4.70 20.47
CA LEU A 529 -8.95 5.64 19.56
C LEU A 529 -9.53 5.47 18.15
N ARG A 530 -10.11 6.54 17.60
CA ARG A 530 -10.65 6.57 16.24
C ARG A 530 -9.57 7.00 15.25
N LEU A 531 -9.54 6.33 14.08
CA LEU A 531 -8.66 6.68 12.98
C LEU A 531 -9.24 7.88 12.22
N ALA A 532 -8.37 8.79 11.79
CA ALA A 532 -8.77 9.95 10.98
C ALA A 532 -9.17 9.56 9.55
N ASN A 533 -8.53 8.51 8.99
CA ASN A 533 -8.72 8.03 7.63
C ASN A 533 -8.76 6.50 7.59
N PRO A 534 -9.78 5.84 8.17
CA PRO A 534 -9.84 4.38 8.20
C PRO A 534 -10.02 3.80 6.79
N LEU A 535 -9.42 2.64 6.54
CA LEU A 535 -9.62 1.89 5.29
C LEU A 535 -11.05 1.34 5.17
N SER A 536 -11.66 1.02 6.32
CA SER A 536 -13.05 0.55 6.42
C SER A 536 -13.79 1.35 7.49
N ALA A 537 -14.98 1.83 7.16
CA ALA A 537 -15.85 2.54 8.11
C ALA A 537 -16.29 1.62 9.27
N GLN A 538 -16.37 0.30 9.03
CA GLN A 538 -16.73 -0.69 10.02
C GLN A 538 -15.61 -0.95 11.03
N GLU A 539 -14.33 -0.81 10.62
CA GLU A 539 -13.14 -1.05 11.45
C GLU A 539 -12.36 0.25 11.64
N SER A 540 -13.04 1.25 12.19
CA SER A 540 -12.52 2.63 12.27
C SER A 540 -11.80 2.97 13.57
N CYS A 541 -11.60 1.99 14.46
CA CYS A 541 -10.99 2.20 15.78
C CYS A 541 -9.81 1.26 16.01
N LEU A 542 -8.91 1.65 16.92
CA LEU A 542 -7.86 0.77 17.41
C LEU A 542 -8.38 -0.11 18.55
N ARG A 543 -8.01 -1.40 18.55
CA ARG A 543 -8.45 -2.40 19.54
C ARG A 543 -7.98 -2.09 20.95
N THR A 544 -8.85 -2.28 21.93
CA THR A 544 -8.56 -2.20 23.37
C THR A 544 -8.41 -3.57 24.05
N THR A 545 -8.68 -4.65 23.32
CA THR A 545 -8.54 -6.06 23.69
C THR A 545 -8.23 -6.89 22.46
N LEU A 546 -7.59 -8.06 22.61
CA LEU A 546 -7.28 -8.97 21.50
C LEU A 546 -8.48 -9.83 21.07
N LEU A 547 -9.51 -9.92 21.91
CA LEU A 547 -10.65 -10.82 21.69
C LEU A 547 -11.36 -10.61 20.35
N PRO A 548 -11.66 -9.40 19.86
CA PRO A 548 -12.38 -9.23 18.59
C PRO A 548 -11.67 -9.89 17.40
N GLY A 549 -10.36 -9.74 17.30
CA GLY A 549 -9.56 -10.37 16.24
C GLY A 549 -9.57 -11.89 16.32
N LEU A 550 -9.46 -12.43 17.55
CA LEU A 550 -9.53 -13.86 17.82
C LEU A 550 -10.92 -14.44 17.52
N LEU A 551 -12.00 -13.74 17.92
CA LEU A 551 -13.38 -14.18 17.64
C LEU A 551 -13.67 -14.19 16.14
N ALA A 552 -13.18 -13.18 15.41
CA ALA A 552 -13.29 -13.15 13.95
C ALA A 552 -12.51 -14.31 13.28
N ALA A 553 -11.31 -14.62 13.79
CA ALA A 553 -10.54 -15.76 13.32
C ALA A 553 -11.23 -17.09 13.66
N LEU A 554 -11.79 -17.22 14.86
CA LEU A 554 -12.56 -18.38 15.29
C LEU A 554 -13.77 -18.60 14.36
N GLY A 555 -14.60 -17.57 14.14
CA GLY A 555 -15.76 -17.65 13.26
C GLY A 555 -15.38 -18.06 11.81
N ARG A 556 -14.28 -17.54 11.27
CA ARG A 556 -13.78 -17.95 9.95
C ARG A 556 -13.36 -19.43 9.88
N ASN A 557 -12.75 -19.95 10.96
CA ASN A 557 -12.37 -21.37 11.01
C ASN A 557 -13.62 -22.26 11.10
N LEU A 558 -14.59 -21.89 11.94
CA LEU A 558 -15.86 -22.61 12.09
C LEU A 558 -16.64 -22.63 10.76
N SER A 559 -16.74 -21.50 10.05
CA SER A 559 -17.42 -21.41 8.75
C SER A 559 -16.74 -22.25 7.64
N ARG A 560 -15.46 -22.61 7.84
CA ARG A 560 -14.71 -23.52 6.95
C ARG A 560 -14.75 -24.99 7.39
N GLY A 561 -15.62 -25.31 8.35
CA GLY A 561 -15.87 -26.68 8.78
C GLY A 561 -14.94 -27.20 9.88
N GLN A 562 -14.09 -26.34 10.48
CA GLN A 562 -13.35 -26.73 11.68
C GLN A 562 -14.29 -26.66 12.90
N SER A 563 -14.41 -27.74 13.66
CA SER A 563 -15.27 -27.81 14.85
C SER A 563 -14.53 -27.61 16.16
N ASP A 564 -13.28 -28.06 16.20
CA ASP A 564 -12.42 -28.06 17.39
C ASP A 564 -11.28 -27.07 17.14
N VAL A 565 -11.39 -25.86 17.69
CA VAL A 565 -10.51 -24.74 17.38
C VAL A 565 -9.97 -24.13 18.67
N ALA A 566 -8.65 -23.98 18.75
CA ALA A 566 -7.95 -23.29 19.83
C ALA A 566 -6.94 -22.31 19.22
N LEU A 567 -7.15 -21.01 19.37
CA LEU A 567 -6.32 -19.94 18.79
C LEU A 567 -5.79 -19.05 19.90
N TYR A 568 -4.60 -18.47 19.68
CA TYR A 568 -4.04 -17.45 20.55
C TYR A 568 -3.37 -16.32 19.75
N GLU A 569 -3.23 -15.17 20.40
CA GLU A 569 -2.48 -14.03 19.89
C GLU A 569 -1.65 -13.39 21.01
N LEU A 570 -0.41 -13.00 20.69
CA LEU A 570 0.39 -12.07 21.47
C LEU A 570 0.42 -10.74 20.76
N GLY A 571 -0.15 -9.70 21.33
CA GLY A 571 -0.29 -8.42 20.66
C GLY A 571 -0.43 -7.25 21.61
N VAL A 572 -0.24 -6.05 21.08
CA VAL A 572 -0.52 -4.82 21.81
C VAL A 572 -1.97 -4.40 21.63
N VAL A 573 -2.50 -3.77 22.65
CA VAL A 573 -3.79 -3.08 22.61
C VAL A 573 -3.56 -1.60 22.88
N PHE A 574 -4.53 -0.77 22.52
CA PHE A 574 -4.36 0.69 22.54
C PHE A 574 -5.35 1.29 23.55
N ARG A 575 -4.84 1.95 24.56
CA ARG A 575 -5.66 2.63 25.57
C ARG A 575 -5.47 4.13 25.50
N PRO A 576 -6.52 4.91 25.28
CA PRO A 576 -6.46 6.36 25.32
C PRO A 576 -5.87 6.85 26.66
N ARG A 577 -5.20 7.96 26.59
CA ARG A 577 -4.82 8.74 27.78
C ARG A 577 -4.85 10.22 27.43
N PRO A 578 -5.05 11.11 28.41
CA PRO A 578 -4.86 12.55 28.19
C PRO A 578 -3.45 12.80 27.64
N VAL A 579 -3.35 13.47 26.50
CA VAL A 579 -2.09 13.80 25.86
C VAL A 579 -1.96 15.30 25.67
N THR A 580 -0.75 15.84 25.89
CA THR A 580 -0.41 17.19 25.48
C THR A 580 0.20 17.11 24.09
N PRO A 581 -0.32 17.86 23.08
CA PRO A 581 0.27 17.89 21.76
C PRO A 581 1.73 18.33 21.82
N VAL A 582 2.61 17.55 21.19
CA VAL A 582 4.04 17.85 21.08
C VAL A 582 4.34 18.24 19.65
N ALA A 583 5.02 19.36 19.45
CA ALA A 583 5.45 19.78 18.13
C ALA A 583 6.44 18.74 17.53
N PRO A 584 6.34 18.45 16.23
CA PRO A 584 7.32 17.59 15.56
C PRO A 584 8.74 18.16 15.74
N PRO A 585 9.74 17.32 16.01
CA PRO A 585 11.13 17.78 16.10
C PRO A 585 11.60 18.28 14.73
N ALA A 586 12.57 19.20 14.73
CA ALA A 586 13.18 19.69 13.51
C ALA A 586 13.85 18.55 12.72
N ALA A 587 13.63 18.54 11.39
CA ALA A 587 14.28 17.58 10.51
C ALA A 587 15.81 17.82 10.46
N GLY A 588 16.59 16.74 10.33
CA GLY A 588 18.04 16.81 10.19
C GLY A 588 18.82 17.04 11.49
N VAL A 589 18.15 17.17 12.63
CA VAL A 589 18.79 17.33 13.94
C VAL A 589 18.31 16.22 14.87
N ARG A 590 19.24 15.54 15.55
CA ARG A 590 18.87 14.53 16.56
C ARG A 590 18.16 15.23 17.73
N PRO A 591 16.90 14.83 18.04
CA PRO A 591 16.17 15.43 19.14
C PRO A 591 16.85 15.19 20.49
N ALA A 592 16.72 16.13 21.41
CA ALA A 592 17.16 15.95 22.80
C ALA A 592 16.33 14.83 23.47
N PRO A 593 16.89 14.13 24.49
CA PRO A 593 16.21 13.05 25.20
C PRO A 593 14.85 13.47 25.78
N GLU A 594 14.71 14.70 26.22
CA GLU A 594 13.48 15.27 26.79
C GLU A 594 12.37 15.39 25.73
N VAL A 595 12.74 15.75 24.51
CA VAL A 595 11.81 15.82 23.37
C VAL A 595 11.33 14.42 23.00
N LEU A 596 12.22 13.43 22.98
CA LEU A 596 11.86 12.02 22.73
C LEU A 596 10.93 11.48 23.85
N ALA A 597 11.24 11.78 25.12
CA ALA A 597 10.39 11.40 26.24
C ALA A 597 9.00 12.07 26.16
N ALA A 598 8.93 13.33 25.74
CA ALA A 598 7.64 14.02 25.53
C ALA A 598 6.84 13.41 24.37
N LEU A 599 7.50 13.02 23.28
CA LEU A 599 6.87 12.30 22.16
C LEU A 599 6.32 10.94 22.63
N ASP A 600 7.12 10.16 23.35
CA ASP A 600 6.66 8.87 23.89
C ASP A 600 5.49 9.07 24.86
N ALA A 601 5.53 10.12 25.69
CA ALA A 601 4.43 10.48 26.56
C ALA A 601 3.16 10.93 25.82
N SER A 602 3.26 11.36 24.57
CA SER A 602 2.11 11.72 23.72
C SER A 602 1.43 10.53 23.05
N LEU A 603 2.05 9.34 23.06
CA LEU A 603 1.45 8.15 22.48
C LEU A 603 0.41 7.52 23.44
N PRO A 604 -0.63 6.82 22.93
CA PRO A 604 -1.51 6.03 23.77
C PRO A 604 -0.74 4.95 24.51
N ARG A 605 -1.28 4.48 25.64
CA ARG A 605 -0.72 3.29 26.29
C ARG A 605 -0.91 2.07 25.41
N GLN A 606 0.15 1.29 25.24
CA GLN A 606 0.17 0.12 24.36
C GLN A 606 0.62 -1.14 25.13
N PRO A 607 -0.15 -1.59 26.16
CA PRO A 607 0.22 -2.77 26.91
C PRO A 607 0.23 -4.02 26.04
N LEU A 608 1.23 -4.87 26.26
CA LEU A 608 1.32 -6.16 25.60
C LEU A 608 0.35 -7.15 26.31
N ARG A 609 -0.40 -7.90 25.51
CA ARG A 609 -1.33 -8.91 25.98
C ARG A 609 -1.11 -10.26 25.34
N ALA A 610 -1.53 -11.30 26.07
CA ALA A 610 -1.76 -12.62 25.54
C ALA A 610 -3.24 -12.94 25.66
N ALA A 611 -3.86 -13.40 24.60
CA ALA A 611 -5.23 -13.87 24.64
C ALA A 611 -5.36 -15.20 23.89
N ALA A 612 -6.31 -16.02 24.30
CA ALA A 612 -6.67 -17.25 23.62
C ALA A 612 -8.18 -17.43 23.61
N VAL A 613 -8.68 -18.11 22.58
CA VAL A 613 -10.06 -18.55 22.44
C VAL A 613 -10.09 -20.02 22.05
N LEU A 614 -11.05 -20.77 22.55
CA LEU A 614 -11.21 -22.17 22.24
C LEU A 614 -12.69 -22.58 22.24
N THR A 615 -13.01 -23.55 21.39
CA THR A 615 -14.34 -24.12 21.26
C THR A 615 -14.26 -25.56 20.76
N GLY A 616 -15.37 -26.30 20.89
CA GLY A 616 -15.44 -27.70 20.46
C GLY A 616 -14.88 -28.65 21.49
N ARG A 617 -13.92 -29.47 21.13
CA ARG A 617 -13.30 -30.49 21.99
C ARG A 617 -11.90 -30.07 22.42
N ALA A 618 -11.61 -30.08 23.69
CA ALA A 618 -10.26 -29.98 24.25
C ALA A 618 -9.49 -31.31 24.08
N GLU A 619 -10.21 -32.42 24.19
CA GLU A 619 -9.65 -33.78 23.91
C GLU A 619 -10.47 -34.43 22.81
N PRO A 620 -9.83 -34.80 21.66
CA PRO A 620 -10.57 -35.42 20.57
C PRO A 620 -11.07 -36.82 20.96
N ALA A 621 -12.24 -37.22 20.46
CA ALA A 621 -12.73 -38.58 20.60
C ALA A 621 -11.90 -39.53 19.74
N GLY A 622 -11.68 -40.72 20.24
CA GLY A 622 -10.91 -41.74 19.55
C GLY A 622 -11.09 -43.14 20.14
N TRP A 623 -10.27 -44.07 19.68
CA TRP A 623 -10.26 -45.43 20.25
C TRP A 623 -9.89 -45.45 21.74
N TRP A 624 -9.31 -44.40 22.28
CA TRP A 624 -8.95 -44.22 23.70
C TRP A 624 -10.11 -43.68 24.54
N GLY A 625 -11.23 -43.24 23.92
CA GLY A 625 -12.39 -42.77 24.66
C GLY A 625 -13.23 -41.73 23.91
N PRO A 626 -14.30 -41.24 24.57
CA PRO A 626 -15.25 -40.30 23.96
C PRO A 626 -14.66 -38.87 23.79
N GLY A 627 -13.48 -38.60 24.31
CA GLY A 627 -12.94 -37.25 24.41
C GLY A 627 -13.65 -36.37 25.43
N ARG A 628 -13.29 -35.08 25.48
CA ARG A 628 -13.86 -34.10 26.41
C ARG A 628 -14.13 -32.79 25.70
N ALA A 629 -15.29 -32.19 25.91
CA ALA A 629 -15.59 -30.85 25.44
C ALA A 629 -14.71 -29.81 26.14
N ALA A 630 -14.36 -28.74 25.42
CA ALA A 630 -13.69 -27.60 26.04
C ALA A 630 -14.60 -26.88 27.02
N ASP A 631 -14.04 -26.41 28.12
CA ASP A 631 -14.76 -25.65 29.15
C ASP A 631 -13.88 -24.54 29.75
N TRP A 632 -14.42 -23.82 30.73
CA TRP A 632 -13.76 -22.71 31.41
C TRP A 632 -12.40 -23.10 32.00
N SER A 633 -12.21 -24.34 32.41
CA SER A 633 -10.96 -24.78 33.04
C SER A 633 -9.80 -24.84 32.03
N ASP A 634 -10.10 -25.11 30.76
CA ASP A 634 -9.11 -25.08 29.70
C ASP A 634 -8.60 -23.66 29.46
N ALA A 635 -9.47 -22.64 29.51
CA ALA A 635 -9.08 -21.24 29.41
C ALA A 635 -8.20 -20.80 30.59
N VAL A 636 -8.54 -21.24 31.83
CA VAL A 636 -7.71 -21.00 33.01
C VAL A 636 -6.36 -21.72 32.90
N SER A 637 -6.35 -22.96 32.39
CA SER A 637 -5.12 -23.74 32.21
C SER A 637 -4.21 -23.09 31.17
N ALA A 638 -4.75 -22.51 30.09
CA ALA A 638 -4.00 -21.73 29.11
C ALA A 638 -3.30 -20.53 29.75
N ALA A 639 -4.02 -19.79 30.62
CA ALA A 639 -3.46 -18.67 31.35
C ALA A 639 -2.37 -19.10 32.36
N GLN A 640 -2.56 -20.23 33.04
CA GLN A 640 -1.55 -20.80 33.94
C GLN A 640 -0.31 -21.28 33.16
N SER A 641 -0.49 -21.77 31.94
CA SER A 641 0.62 -22.16 31.08
C SER A 641 1.48 -20.96 30.68
N VAL A 642 0.84 -19.80 30.43
CA VAL A 642 1.56 -18.52 30.19
C VAL A 642 2.38 -18.14 31.42
N ALA A 643 1.78 -18.14 32.60
CA ALA A 643 2.46 -17.81 33.84
C ALA A 643 3.60 -18.78 34.17
N GLY A 644 3.35 -20.10 34.03
CA GLY A 644 4.36 -21.13 34.26
C GLY A 644 5.58 -21.00 33.33
N ALA A 645 5.36 -20.59 32.08
CA ALA A 645 6.45 -20.30 31.12
C ALA A 645 7.34 -19.12 31.55
N LEU A 646 6.83 -18.24 32.41
CA LEU A 646 7.53 -17.10 33.00
C LEU A 646 8.06 -17.36 34.42
N GLY A 647 7.82 -18.57 34.95
CA GLY A 647 8.22 -18.91 36.30
C GLY A 647 7.38 -18.26 37.41
N VAL A 648 6.19 -17.75 37.07
CA VAL A 648 5.25 -17.12 37.99
C VAL A 648 3.99 -17.94 38.18
N SER A 649 3.29 -17.74 39.27
CA SER A 649 2.03 -18.43 39.59
C SER A 649 0.86 -17.46 39.60
N LEU A 650 -0.26 -17.87 39.02
CA LEU A 650 -1.51 -17.11 39.05
C LEU A 650 -2.51 -17.77 39.99
N ILE A 651 -3.20 -16.95 40.75
CA ILE A 651 -4.35 -17.37 41.56
C ILE A 651 -5.61 -17.12 40.74
N ALA A 652 -6.43 -18.14 40.54
CA ALA A 652 -7.73 -18.01 39.90
C ALA A 652 -8.81 -17.81 40.97
N GLN A 653 -9.56 -16.71 40.89
CA GLN A 653 -10.65 -16.39 41.80
C GLN A 653 -11.94 -16.16 41.01
N ALA A 654 -13.07 -16.66 41.48
CA ALA A 654 -14.36 -16.42 40.83
C ALA A 654 -14.63 -14.91 40.75
N ASP A 655 -15.08 -14.45 39.59
CA ASP A 655 -15.33 -13.04 39.31
C ASP A 655 -16.46 -12.88 38.30
N GLU A 656 -16.99 -11.65 38.19
CA GLU A 656 -17.96 -11.23 37.19
C GLU A 656 -17.32 -10.12 36.33
N HIS A 657 -16.87 -10.47 35.13
CA HIS A 657 -16.22 -9.53 34.25
C HIS A 657 -16.68 -9.74 32.77
N ALA A 658 -17.25 -8.72 32.16
CA ALA A 658 -17.61 -8.80 30.73
C ALA A 658 -16.33 -8.94 29.86
N PRO A 659 -16.37 -9.69 28.77
CA PRO A 659 -17.49 -10.36 28.14
C PRO A 659 -17.66 -11.84 28.51
N TRP A 660 -17.16 -12.25 29.68
CA TRP A 660 -17.31 -13.64 30.20
C TRP A 660 -18.66 -13.87 30.87
N HIS A 661 -19.03 -15.13 31.02
CA HIS A 661 -20.23 -15.57 31.69
C HIS A 661 -20.11 -15.31 33.22
N PRO A 662 -21.06 -14.62 33.87
CA PRO A 662 -20.92 -14.19 35.26
C PRO A 662 -20.70 -15.34 36.27
N GLY A 663 -21.18 -16.54 35.97
CA GLY A 663 -20.99 -17.71 36.86
C GLY A 663 -19.83 -18.62 36.44
N ARG A 664 -19.07 -18.31 35.37
CA ARG A 664 -17.99 -19.15 34.86
C ARG A 664 -16.83 -18.28 34.35
N CYS A 665 -16.51 -17.26 35.14
CA CYS A 665 -15.39 -16.35 34.92
C CYS A 665 -14.47 -16.39 36.12
N ALA A 666 -13.17 -16.36 35.89
CA ALA A 666 -12.16 -16.20 36.92
C ALA A 666 -11.33 -14.96 36.65
N ALA A 667 -11.15 -14.11 37.66
CA ALA A 667 -10.03 -13.17 37.70
C ALA A 667 -8.75 -13.96 37.95
N LEU A 668 -7.70 -13.55 37.26
CA LEU A 668 -6.36 -14.14 37.36
C LEU A 668 -5.44 -13.11 38.03
N LEU A 669 -4.97 -13.48 39.23
CA LEU A 669 -4.20 -12.59 40.08
C LEU A 669 -2.73 -12.99 40.11
N LEU A 670 -1.88 -12.00 40.03
CA LEU A 670 -0.45 -12.06 40.35
C LEU A 670 -0.25 -11.36 41.71
N GLY A 671 -0.08 -12.15 42.80
CA GLY A 671 -0.27 -11.61 44.15
C GLY A 671 -1.70 -11.10 44.33
N ASP A 672 -1.85 -9.82 44.67
CA ASP A 672 -3.17 -9.18 44.86
C ASP A 672 -3.63 -8.40 43.61
N GLN A 673 -2.84 -8.38 42.53
CA GLN A 673 -3.15 -7.62 41.33
C GLN A 673 -3.85 -8.51 40.29
N VAL A 674 -5.04 -8.09 39.85
CA VAL A 674 -5.72 -8.73 38.72
C VAL A 674 -4.97 -8.39 37.42
N VAL A 675 -4.44 -9.42 36.75
CA VAL A 675 -3.69 -9.31 35.48
C VAL A 675 -4.49 -9.78 34.27
N GLY A 676 -5.67 -10.33 34.48
CA GLY A 676 -6.53 -10.77 33.38
C GLY A 676 -7.71 -11.60 33.84
N HIS A 677 -8.44 -12.16 32.85
CA HIS A 677 -9.60 -13.00 33.08
C HIS A 677 -9.61 -14.22 32.16
N ALA A 678 -10.24 -15.30 32.62
CA ALA A 678 -10.42 -16.52 31.84
C ALA A 678 -11.77 -17.17 32.18
N GLY A 679 -12.39 -17.82 31.20
CA GLY A 679 -13.67 -18.52 31.44
C GLY A 679 -14.47 -18.73 30.16
N GLU A 680 -15.75 -19.09 30.34
CA GLU A 680 -16.72 -19.19 29.24
C GLU A 680 -17.14 -17.77 28.79
N LEU A 681 -17.30 -17.55 27.49
CA LEU A 681 -17.86 -16.31 26.96
C LEU A 681 -19.36 -16.21 27.27
N HIS A 682 -19.85 -14.98 27.45
CA HIS A 682 -21.26 -14.73 27.70
C HIS A 682 -22.12 -15.24 26.52
N PRO A 683 -23.27 -15.90 26.77
CA PRO A 683 -24.12 -16.43 25.69
C PRO A 683 -24.53 -15.41 24.66
N ALA A 684 -24.86 -14.19 25.04
CA ALA A 684 -25.18 -13.09 24.11
C ALA A 684 -24.01 -12.71 23.19
N LEU A 685 -22.78 -12.84 23.67
CA LEU A 685 -21.59 -12.64 22.81
C LEU A 685 -21.43 -13.78 21.81
N CYS A 686 -21.62 -15.03 22.28
CA CYS A 686 -21.58 -16.19 21.40
C CYS A 686 -22.63 -16.08 20.28
N GLU A 687 -23.85 -15.66 20.60
CA GLU A 687 -24.93 -15.40 19.65
C GLU A 687 -24.54 -14.29 18.65
N ARG A 688 -24.04 -13.15 19.15
CA ARG A 688 -23.63 -12.00 18.33
C ARG A 688 -22.54 -12.34 17.32
N TRP A 689 -21.63 -13.25 17.69
CA TRP A 689 -20.50 -13.67 16.86
C TRP A 689 -20.73 -15.02 16.17
N GLU A 690 -21.95 -15.57 16.24
CA GLU A 690 -22.34 -16.87 15.65
C GLU A 690 -21.37 -18.00 16.08
N LEU A 691 -20.97 -17.99 17.36
CA LEU A 691 -20.07 -18.97 17.96
C LEU A 691 -20.85 -20.09 18.65
N PRO A 692 -20.29 -21.30 18.74
CA PRO A 692 -20.86 -22.36 19.54
C PRO A 692 -21.08 -21.94 20.98
N PRO A 693 -22.16 -22.40 21.64
CA PRO A 693 -22.37 -22.19 23.07
C PRO A 693 -21.17 -22.72 23.88
N ARG A 694 -20.85 -22.03 24.97
CA ARG A 694 -19.76 -22.39 25.85
C ARG A 694 -18.35 -22.25 25.22
N SER A 695 -18.19 -21.46 24.17
CA SER A 695 -16.86 -21.03 23.73
C SER A 695 -16.14 -20.31 24.86
N CYS A 696 -14.85 -20.57 25.02
CA CYS A 696 -14.07 -20.09 26.15
C CYS A 696 -12.96 -19.13 25.66
N ALA A 697 -12.56 -18.24 26.56
CA ALA A 697 -11.48 -17.30 26.28
C ALA A 697 -10.65 -16.97 27.52
N MET A 698 -9.40 -16.61 27.32
CA MET A 698 -8.59 -15.94 28.34
C MET A 698 -7.93 -14.68 27.70
N GLU A 699 -7.68 -13.67 28.52
CA GLU A 699 -6.84 -12.52 28.16
C GLU A 699 -6.04 -12.06 29.37
N LEU A 700 -4.72 -11.93 29.21
CA LEU A 700 -3.76 -11.51 30.21
C LEU A 700 -2.99 -10.27 29.77
N GLU A 701 -2.74 -9.34 30.69
CA GLU A 701 -1.76 -8.28 30.52
C GLU A 701 -0.37 -8.83 30.84
N LEU A 702 0.51 -8.86 29.84
CA LEU A 702 1.82 -9.51 29.98
C LEU A 702 2.87 -8.64 30.65
N ASP A 703 2.76 -7.32 30.61
CA ASP A 703 3.81 -6.43 31.10
C ASP A 703 4.16 -6.68 32.57
N GLY A 704 3.15 -6.84 33.43
CA GLY A 704 3.32 -7.19 34.83
C GLY A 704 3.91 -8.60 35.04
N LEU A 705 3.46 -9.56 34.25
CA LEU A 705 3.98 -10.94 34.29
C LEU A 705 5.43 -11.03 33.82
N LEU A 706 5.79 -10.30 32.75
CA LEU A 706 7.16 -10.22 32.23
C LEU A 706 8.10 -9.56 33.26
N ALA A 707 7.61 -8.55 33.97
CA ALA A 707 8.40 -7.88 35.00
C ALA A 707 8.61 -8.75 36.26
N ALA A 708 7.60 -9.57 36.60
CA ALA A 708 7.68 -10.49 37.73
C ALA A 708 8.47 -11.78 37.40
N GLY A 709 8.46 -12.18 36.13
CA GLY A 709 9.22 -13.32 35.64
C GLY A 709 10.72 -13.00 35.64
N ALA A 710 11.41 -13.30 36.72
CA ALA A 710 12.81 -12.97 36.88
C ALA A 710 13.74 -13.74 35.95
N ASP A 711 14.91 -13.13 35.67
CA ASP A 711 16.07 -13.81 35.08
C ASP A 711 16.76 -14.80 36.09
N ASP A 712 16.07 -15.10 37.16
CA ASP A 712 16.64 -15.94 38.23
C ASP A 712 16.83 -17.39 37.79
N VAL A 713 17.96 -17.90 38.09
CA VAL A 713 18.29 -19.31 37.85
C VAL A 713 17.36 -20.17 38.73
N THR A 714 16.52 -20.97 38.04
CA THR A 714 15.68 -21.93 38.76
C THR A 714 16.59 -22.96 39.44
N LEU A 715 16.66 -22.92 40.76
CA LEU A 715 17.40 -23.89 41.54
C LEU A 715 16.58 -25.18 41.63
N ALA A 716 17.23 -26.32 41.47
CA ALA A 716 16.60 -27.60 41.74
C ALA A 716 16.28 -27.70 43.21
N LEU A 717 15.04 -28.12 43.52
CA LEU A 717 14.68 -28.43 44.89
C LEU A 717 15.53 -29.61 45.38
N PRO A 718 15.97 -29.57 46.64
CA PRO A 718 16.68 -30.72 47.24
C PRO A 718 15.81 -31.97 47.18
N VAL A 719 16.31 -33.03 46.63
CA VAL A 719 15.64 -34.36 46.65
C VAL A 719 16.03 -35.08 47.88
N SER A 720 15.10 -35.30 48.76
CA SER A 720 15.33 -36.09 49.94
C SER A 720 15.47 -37.58 49.57
N THR A 721 16.43 -38.26 50.17
CA THR A 721 16.63 -39.73 50.06
C THR A 721 15.77 -40.53 51.05
N TYR A 722 15.05 -39.86 51.92
CA TYR A 722 14.22 -40.52 52.93
C TYR A 722 12.82 -40.82 52.37
N PRO A 723 12.16 -41.93 52.82
CA PRO A 723 10.83 -42.30 52.36
C PRO A 723 9.79 -41.30 52.82
N PRO A 724 8.74 -41.02 52.01
CA PRO A 724 7.63 -40.14 52.40
C PRO A 724 6.64 -40.81 53.30
N GLY A 725 6.00 -40.07 54.19
CA GLY A 725 4.75 -40.44 54.84
C GLY A 725 3.58 -40.01 53.92
N LEU A 726 2.69 -40.95 53.58
CA LEU A 726 1.50 -40.71 52.77
C LEU A 726 0.25 -40.79 53.62
N VAL A 727 -0.62 -39.78 53.51
CA VAL A 727 -1.92 -39.78 54.24
C VAL A 727 -2.99 -39.22 53.33
N ASP A 728 -4.10 -39.96 53.23
CA ASP A 728 -5.27 -39.48 52.55
C ASP A 728 -6.25 -38.89 53.61
N VAL A 729 -6.83 -37.75 53.31
CA VAL A 729 -7.83 -37.08 54.14
C VAL A 729 -9.03 -36.70 53.27
N ALA A 730 -10.22 -36.97 53.76
CA ALA A 730 -11.44 -36.54 53.11
C ALA A 730 -12.15 -35.55 54.04
N VAL A 731 -12.42 -34.35 53.53
CA VAL A 731 -13.11 -33.29 54.29
C VAL A 731 -14.43 -32.93 53.65
N LEU A 732 -15.43 -32.64 54.49
CA LEU A 732 -16.71 -32.10 54.09
C LEU A 732 -16.67 -30.60 54.20
N VAL A 733 -17.06 -29.93 53.12
CA VAL A 733 -17.16 -28.46 53.05
C VAL A 733 -18.46 -28.03 52.40
N ALA A 734 -18.91 -26.80 52.63
CA ALA A 734 -20.03 -26.22 51.89
C ALA A 734 -19.69 -26.11 50.38
N THR A 735 -20.69 -26.25 49.51
CA THR A 735 -20.45 -26.31 48.04
C THR A 735 -19.92 -25.01 47.50
N ASP A 736 -20.08 -23.87 48.16
CA ASP A 736 -19.54 -22.54 47.79
C ASP A 736 -18.10 -22.31 48.25
N VAL A 737 -17.54 -23.17 49.15
CA VAL A 737 -16.14 -23.07 49.56
C VAL A 737 -15.22 -23.57 48.43
N PRO A 738 -14.32 -22.75 47.88
CA PRO A 738 -13.39 -23.21 46.85
C PRO A 738 -12.44 -24.33 47.34
N ALA A 739 -12.19 -25.35 46.53
CA ALA A 739 -11.25 -26.40 46.86
C ALA A 739 -9.81 -25.86 47.10
N THR A 740 -9.44 -24.82 46.41
CA THR A 740 -8.16 -24.10 46.59
C THR A 740 -8.02 -23.43 47.94
N ALA A 741 -9.12 -22.94 48.53
CA ALA A 741 -9.11 -22.37 49.88
C ALA A 741 -8.83 -23.46 50.93
N VAL A 742 -9.43 -24.65 50.75
CA VAL A 742 -9.16 -25.82 51.61
C VAL A 742 -7.72 -26.30 51.45
N GLU A 743 -7.24 -26.42 50.20
CA GLU A 743 -5.84 -26.83 49.92
C GLU A 743 -4.84 -25.83 50.53
N SER A 744 -5.05 -24.53 50.37
CA SER A 744 -4.19 -23.50 50.95
C SER A 744 -4.15 -23.59 52.48
N ALA A 745 -5.30 -23.81 53.10
CA ALA A 745 -5.39 -23.96 54.54
C ALA A 745 -4.69 -25.26 55.03
N LEU A 746 -4.90 -26.39 54.34
CA LEU A 746 -4.18 -27.64 54.60
C LEU A 746 -2.67 -27.45 54.50
N ARG A 747 -2.20 -26.79 53.42
CA ARG A 747 -0.78 -26.52 53.19
C ARG A 747 -0.17 -25.62 54.25
N GLY A 748 -0.88 -24.51 54.60
CA GLY A 748 -0.43 -23.57 55.60
C GLY A 748 -0.34 -24.19 57.00
N GLY A 749 -1.32 -25.09 57.39
CA GLY A 749 -1.38 -25.75 58.68
C GLY A 749 -0.41 -26.91 58.81
N ALA A 750 -0.09 -27.60 57.74
CA ALA A 750 0.80 -28.79 57.77
C ALA A 750 2.26 -28.47 58.07
N GLY A 751 2.68 -27.23 57.89
CA GLY A 751 4.06 -26.78 58.15
C GLY A 751 5.11 -27.33 57.14
N PRO A 752 6.42 -27.21 57.50
CA PRO A 752 7.53 -27.48 56.57
C PRO A 752 7.75 -28.98 56.23
N LEU A 753 7.10 -29.89 56.89
CA LEU A 753 7.17 -31.29 56.56
C LEU A 753 6.28 -31.70 55.38
N LEU A 754 5.35 -30.85 54.99
CA LEU A 754 4.48 -31.13 53.85
C LEU A 754 5.24 -30.90 52.53
N GLU A 755 5.44 -31.95 51.76
CA GLU A 755 6.01 -31.89 50.42
C GLU A 755 4.96 -31.57 49.37
N GLN A 756 3.78 -32.23 49.45
CA GLN A 756 2.70 -32.08 48.48
C GLN A 756 1.31 -32.27 49.07
N VAL A 757 0.33 -31.52 48.59
CA VAL A 757 -1.11 -31.75 48.74
C VAL A 757 -1.69 -31.91 47.34
N ARG A 758 -2.50 -32.92 47.11
CA ARG A 758 -3.15 -33.18 45.84
C ARG A 758 -4.61 -33.56 46.05
N LEU A 759 -5.56 -32.78 45.49
CA LEU A 759 -6.97 -33.16 45.40
C LEU A 759 -7.07 -34.33 44.39
N PHE A 760 -7.68 -35.46 44.78
CA PHE A 760 -7.87 -36.59 43.90
C PHE A 760 -9.30 -37.02 43.71
N ASP A 761 -10.22 -36.59 44.60
CA ASP A 761 -11.65 -36.89 44.47
C ASP A 761 -12.53 -35.74 44.99
N VAL A 762 -13.67 -35.53 44.32
CA VAL A 762 -14.73 -34.59 44.68
C VAL A 762 -16.05 -35.33 44.59
N TYR A 763 -16.72 -35.51 45.73
CA TYR A 763 -17.95 -36.31 45.80
C TYR A 763 -19.10 -35.49 46.38
N THR A 764 -20.27 -35.55 45.73
CA THR A 764 -21.48 -34.79 46.11
C THR A 764 -22.72 -35.69 46.38
N GLY A 765 -22.55 -37.01 46.24
CA GLY A 765 -23.66 -37.97 46.46
C GLY A 765 -23.86 -38.38 47.93
N PRO A 766 -24.94 -39.11 48.25
CA PRO A 766 -25.13 -39.71 49.58
C PRO A 766 -23.93 -40.56 50.00
N PRO A 767 -23.46 -40.52 51.26
CA PRO A 767 -24.06 -39.90 52.45
C PRO A 767 -23.63 -38.44 52.72
N VAL A 768 -23.06 -37.70 51.72
CA VAL A 768 -22.70 -36.32 51.93
C VAL A 768 -23.98 -35.48 52.07
N PRO A 769 -24.11 -34.61 53.11
CA PRO A 769 -25.28 -33.79 53.32
C PRO A 769 -25.58 -32.84 52.14
N ALA A 770 -26.84 -32.54 51.89
CA ALA A 770 -27.24 -31.54 50.89
C ALA A 770 -26.60 -30.18 51.20
N GLY A 771 -26.06 -29.50 50.16
CA GLY A 771 -25.32 -28.23 50.30
C GLY A 771 -23.85 -28.40 50.70
N GLN A 772 -23.36 -29.62 50.82
CA GLN A 772 -21.95 -29.94 51.08
C GLN A 772 -21.37 -30.83 49.97
N ARG A 773 -20.05 -30.87 49.94
CA ARG A 773 -19.26 -31.79 49.11
C ARG A 773 -18.09 -32.36 49.91
N SER A 774 -17.70 -33.55 49.57
CA SER A 774 -16.49 -34.17 50.10
C SER A 774 -15.32 -33.90 49.17
N LEU A 775 -14.22 -33.37 49.68
CA LEU A 775 -12.96 -33.17 48.98
C LEU A 775 -11.95 -34.13 49.59
N ALA A 776 -11.36 -35.00 48.75
CA ALA A 776 -10.37 -35.95 49.19
C ALA A 776 -8.97 -35.55 48.68
N TYR A 777 -8.04 -35.42 49.62
CA TYR A 777 -6.68 -35.00 49.38
C TYR A 777 -5.68 -36.06 49.78
N THR A 778 -4.69 -36.31 48.94
CA THR A 778 -3.45 -37.00 49.33
C THR A 778 -2.46 -35.96 49.83
N MET A 779 -1.95 -36.14 51.01
CA MET A 779 -0.89 -35.35 51.62
C MET A 779 0.40 -36.17 51.71
N ILE A 780 1.50 -35.65 51.19
CA ILE A 780 2.83 -36.26 51.19
C ILE A 780 3.70 -35.46 52.14
N PHE A 781 4.19 -36.13 53.18
CA PHE A 781 5.10 -35.55 54.18
C PHE A 781 6.48 -36.12 54.04
N ARG A 782 7.49 -35.29 54.15
CA ARG A 782 8.91 -35.72 54.06
C ARG A 782 9.82 -34.75 54.84
N ALA A 783 10.79 -35.29 55.53
CA ALA A 783 11.88 -34.49 56.08
C ALA A 783 13.13 -34.57 55.17
N ALA A 784 13.95 -33.53 55.20
CA ALA A 784 15.18 -33.45 54.42
C ALA A 784 16.34 -34.29 55.02
N ASP A 785 16.26 -34.60 56.30
CA ASP A 785 17.39 -35.07 57.09
C ASP A 785 17.11 -36.41 57.80
N ARG A 786 15.86 -36.94 57.79
CA ARG A 786 15.51 -38.20 58.45
C ARG A 786 14.22 -38.83 57.89
N THR A 787 13.96 -40.06 58.24
CA THR A 787 12.64 -40.67 58.06
C THR A 787 11.70 -40.18 59.12
N LEU A 788 10.50 -39.75 58.72
CA LEU A 788 9.45 -39.27 59.64
C LEU A 788 8.83 -40.47 60.38
N SER A 789 8.54 -40.30 61.68
CA SER A 789 7.75 -41.20 62.44
C SER A 789 6.26 -41.08 62.14
N GLY A 790 5.43 -42.10 62.40
CA GLY A 790 3.98 -42.03 62.23
C GLY A 790 3.36 -40.95 63.08
N GLU A 791 3.93 -40.66 64.27
CA GLU A 791 3.44 -39.63 65.18
C GLU A 791 3.66 -38.22 64.57
N GLU A 792 4.82 -37.96 63.99
CA GLU A 792 5.15 -36.69 63.31
C GLU A 792 4.22 -36.44 62.11
N VAL A 793 3.96 -37.48 61.32
CA VAL A 793 3.07 -37.39 60.15
C VAL A 793 1.64 -37.13 60.60
N ASN A 794 1.15 -37.82 61.63
CA ASN A 794 -0.17 -37.60 62.18
C ASN A 794 -0.34 -36.19 62.78
N ALA A 795 0.66 -35.74 63.55
CA ALA A 795 0.62 -34.38 64.14
C ALA A 795 0.56 -33.30 63.04
N ALA A 796 1.32 -33.40 61.97
CA ALA A 796 1.30 -32.50 60.85
C ALA A 796 -0.06 -32.54 60.11
N ARG A 797 -0.63 -33.75 59.91
CA ARG A 797 -1.97 -33.93 59.34
C ARG A 797 -3.02 -33.26 60.19
N ASP A 798 -3.01 -33.48 61.49
CA ASP A 798 -4.02 -32.99 62.45
C ASP A 798 -3.96 -31.44 62.50
N ALA A 799 -2.76 -30.87 62.49
CA ALA A 799 -2.55 -29.43 62.39
C ALA A 799 -3.11 -28.86 61.07
N ALA A 800 -2.88 -29.56 59.94
CA ALA A 800 -3.45 -29.17 58.64
C ALA A 800 -5.00 -29.19 58.69
N LEU A 801 -5.57 -30.25 59.22
CA LEU A 801 -7.04 -30.37 59.33
C LEU A 801 -7.64 -29.30 60.27
N ALA A 802 -7.00 -28.97 61.39
CA ALA A 802 -7.41 -27.91 62.26
C ALA A 802 -7.38 -26.53 61.56
N ALA A 803 -6.34 -26.26 60.80
CA ALA A 803 -6.23 -25.05 60.00
C ALA A 803 -7.31 -24.97 58.90
N ALA A 804 -7.57 -26.07 58.20
CA ALA A 804 -8.64 -26.15 57.19
C ALA A 804 -10.02 -25.95 57.85
N GLN A 805 -10.28 -26.52 59.01
CA GLN A 805 -11.51 -26.30 59.77
C GLN A 805 -11.67 -24.83 60.16
N ALA A 806 -10.62 -24.21 60.70
CA ALA A 806 -10.66 -22.80 61.12
C ALA A 806 -10.88 -21.83 59.96
N ALA A 807 -10.24 -22.08 58.82
CA ALA A 807 -10.31 -21.17 57.68
C ALA A 807 -11.55 -21.37 56.80
N THR A 808 -12.06 -22.60 56.67
CA THR A 808 -13.08 -22.95 55.68
C THR A 808 -14.29 -23.67 56.21
N GLY A 809 -14.32 -23.92 57.52
CA GLY A 809 -15.38 -24.74 58.14
C GLY A 809 -15.30 -26.22 57.73
N ALA A 810 -14.19 -26.68 57.15
CA ALA A 810 -14.01 -28.05 56.75
C ALA A 810 -14.08 -29.01 57.95
N SER A 811 -14.79 -30.12 57.80
CA SER A 811 -14.85 -31.19 58.83
C SER A 811 -14.38 -32.54 58.26
N LEU A 812 -13.64 -33.31 59.05
CA LEU A 812 -13.18 -34.61 58.59
C LEU A 812 -14.40 -35.51 58.31
N ARG A 813 -14.42 -36.11 57.11
CA ARG A 813 -15.43 -37.10 56.79
C ARG A 813 -15.10 -38.39 57.50
N ALA A 814 -16.05 -38.87 58.31
CA ALA A 814 -15.92 -40.10 59.07
C ALA A 814 -15.83 -41.34 58.16
#